data_d94872c482e5a71d1f46027bd0f4bac9
#
_entry.id   d94872c482e5a71d1f46027bd0f4bac9
#
_cell.length_a   1.000
_cell.length_b   1.000
_cell.length_c   1.000
_cell.angle_alpha   90.00
_cell.angle_beta   90.00
_cell.angle_gamma   90.00
#
_symmetry.space_group_name_H-M   'P 1'
#
loop_
_entity.id
_entity.type
_entity.pdbx_description
1 polymer ?
#
loop_
_entity_poly.entity_id
_entity_poly.type
_entity_poly.pdbx_seq_one_letter_code
_entity_poly.pdbx_strand_id
1 'polypeptide(L)'
;MSAEQQNKKYSAESIKVLEGLEAVRKRPAMYIGDVGKRGLHHLVYEVVDNSIDEALAGFCTKVVVTFNPDGSVTVDDNGRGIPVDMHKEEKKPAVEVVMTVLHAGGKFDKGSYKVSGGLHGVGVSVVNALSEWLWVEVKRDGGVHRQDYKIGEPQNKLKVTGKAKKTGTRVCFFPDRTIFKSIDFEYGIIAERLRELAYLNSGLEIVLRDKRVEDGESDSFKFNGGLSDFVKYLDENNNPLHNKVITVKNDSGEVPVDVALRYSHSYNDNILTFVNNINTIEGGTHLSGFRSALTRAMNNHASKNNLIKAKKNEKISLTGEDFREGLTAILSVKVAEPQFEGQTKTKLGNGEIKGIVDKLVYEGILDFLEQNPSIGRKVIEKALLAARSRSAAKKARELIRRKSALGGSSLPGKLADCSNRDPIFCELYLVEGDSAGGSAKQGRDRKIQAILPLRGKVINSEKARIDKLLSNNEVQSIITALGTGFGGSADEDGERSPGDFDIEKLRYHKIIIMTDADVDGSHIRTLLLTFFYRKMKEIIDGGYLYLALPPLFRVSQGKKEYYAYDENERDLMMERMEKENKNTKVGLQRYKGLGEMNPGQLWETTMDPETRTLLQVTVESAAEAAETFQNLMGSDVEARRTFIEKNAKFVVNLDV
;
A
#
# COMPACT_ATOMS: atom_id res chain seq x y z
N MET A 1 9.30 -19.06 38.47
CA MET A 1 9.51 -20.27 37.65
C MET A 1 10.98 -20.61 37.71
N SER A 2 11.31 -21.83 38.10
CA SER A 2 12.67 -22.28 38.48
C SER A 2 13.60 -22.37 37.26
N ALA A 3 14.88 -22.17 37.49
CA ALA A 3 15.99 -22.23 36.52
C ALA A 3 16.19 -23.56 35.79
N GLU A 4 15.36 -24.55 36.07
CA GLU A 4 15.45 -25.90 35.49
C GLU A 4 14.78 -26.08 34.12
N GLN A 5 14.05 -25.06 33.60
CA GLN A 5 13.41 -25.16 32.27
C GLN A 5 14.28 -24.63 31.10
N GLN A 6 15.49 -24.14 31.34
CA GLN A 6 16.33 -23.55 30.33
C GLN A 6 17.39 -24.45 29.67
N ASN A 7 17.45 -25.74 29.99
CA ASN A 7 18.47 -26.65 29.43
C ASN A 7 17.89 -27.81 28.61
N LYS A 8 16.94 -27.55 27.70
CA LYS A 8 16.78 -28.50 26.57
C LYS A 8 17.98 -28.30 25.64
N LYS A 9 18.95 -29.22 25.71
CA LYS A 9 20.09 -29.26 24.79
C LYS A 9 19.57 -29.15 23.35
N TYR A 10 20.02 -28.13 22.61
CA TYR A 10 19.82 -28.05 21.18
C TYR A 10 20.57 -29.23 20.54
N SER A 11 19.82 -30.23 20.11
CA SER A 11 20.33 -31.48 19.50
C SER A 11 19.66 -31.68 18.14
N ALA A 12 20.17 -32.60 17.35
CA ALA A 12 19.58 -32.98 16.07
C ALA A 12 18.09 -33.35 16.17
N GLU A 13 17.67 -33.92 17.31
CA GLU A 13 16.26 -34.23 17.60
C GLU A 13 15.37 -32.99 17.77
N SER A 14 15.96 -31.83 18.05
CA SER A 14 15.22 -30.55 18.13
C SER A 14 14.95 -29.93 16.75
N ILE A 15 15.58 -30.42 15.69
CA ILE A 15 15.38 -30.00 14.32
C ILE A 15 14.19 -30.77 13.73
N LYS A 16 13.04 -30.07 13.60
CA LYS A 16 11.85 -30.63 12.95
C LYS A 16 11.84 -30.25 11.48
N VAL A 17 11.79 -31.25 10.62
CA VAL A 17 11.50 -31.07 9.20
C VAL A 17 9.99 -31.04 9.04
N LEU A 18 9.46 -29.98 8.45
CA LEU A 18 8.04 -29.86 8.12
C LEU A 18 7.90 -30.15 6.63
N GLU A 19 7.03 -31.08 6.28
CA GLU A 19 6.80 -31.46 4.90
C GLU A 19 5.48 -30.88 4.37
N GLY A 20 5.48 -30.50 3.09
CA GLY A 20 4.28 -30.10 2.35
C GLY A 20 3.48 -28.96 2.98
N LEU A 21 2.16 -29.13 3.04
CA LEU A 21 1.22 -28.10 3.49
C LEU A 21 1.24 -27.86 5.01
N GLU A 22 1.81 -28.77 5.82
CA GLU A 22 1.97 -28.56 7.25
C GLU A 22 2.88 -27.36 7.56
N ALA A 23 3.93 -27.15 6.75
CA ALA A 23 4.82 -26.00 6.87
C ALA A 23 4.07 -24.68 6.70
N VAL A 24 3.12 -24.61 5.74
CA VAL A 24 2.27 -23.44 5.49
C VAL A 24 1.40 -23.12 6.70
N ARG A 25 0.72 -24.13 7.25
CA ARG A 25 -0.16 -23.97 8.42
C ARG A 25 0.59 -23.52 9.67
N LYS A 26 1.81 -23.97 9.84
CA LYS A 26 2.63 -23.63 11.02
C LYS A 26 3.21 -22.23 10.95
N ARG A 27 3.48 -21.72 9.75
CA ARG A 27 4.02 -20.38 9.51
C ARG A 27 3.32 -19.69 8.35
N PRO A 28 2.01 -19.42 8.45
CA PRO A 28 1.22 -18.85 7.35
C PRO A 28 1.75 -17.48 6.90
N ALA A 29 2.23 -16.66 7.83
CA ALA A 29 2.78 -15.35 7.53
C ALA A 29 3.97 -15.36 6.54
N MET A 30 4.73 -16.47 6.45
CA MET A 30 5.78 -16.61 5.44
C MET A 30 5.26 -16.66 4.00
N TYR A 31 3.99 -17.06 3.81
CA TYR A 31 3.38 -17.29 2.50
C TYR A 31 2.38 -16.20 2.11
N ILE A 32 1.64 -15.65 3.09
CA ILE A 32 0.58 -14.65 2.88
C ILE A 32 0.87 -13.29 3.55
N GLY A 33 2.07 -13.12 4.13
CA GLY A 33 2.52 -11.87 4.75
C GLY A 33 2.09 -11.72 6.20
N ASP A 34 0.80 -11.87 6.52
CA ASP A 34 0.26 -11.86 7.89
C ASP A 34 -0.96 -12.77 8.01
N VAL A 35 -1.51 -12.93 9.21
CA VAL A 35 -2.73 -13.71 9.49
C VAL A 35 -3.91 -12.81 9.89
N GLY A 36 -3.77 -11.52 9.71
CA GLY A 36 -4.83 -10.54 9.90
C GLY A 36 -5.66 -10.33 8.64
N LYS A 37 -6.28 -9.17 8.56
CA LYS A 37 -7.14 -8.77 7.44
C LYS A 37 -6.44 -8.83 6.08
N ARG A 38 -5.20 -8.34 6.00
CA ARG A 38 -4.41 -8.35 4.76
C ARG A 38 -4.15 -9.76 4.25
N GLY A 39 -3.69 -10.67 5.12
CA GLY A 39 -3.46 -12.07 4.77
C GLY A 39 -4.74 -12.80 4.39
N LEU A 40 -5.88 -12.46 5.02
CA LEU A 40 -7.18 -12.99 4.63
C LEU A 40 -7.55 -12.64 3.18
N HIS A 41 -7.44 -11.35 2.80
CA HIS A 41 -7.72 -10.90 1.44
C HIS A 41 -6.73 -11.48 0.42
N HIS A 42 -5.48 -11.74 0.84
CA HIS A 42 -4.46 -12.36 -0.01
C HIS A 42 -4.87 -13.74 -0.52
N LEU A 43 -5.67 -14.51 0.24
CA LEU A 43 -6.22 -15.79 -0.24
C LEU A 43 -7.07 -15.61 -1.50
N VAL A 44 -7.87 -14.54 -1.57
CA VAL A 44 -8.68 -14.24 -2.76
C VAL A 44 -7.76 -13.88 -3.93
N TYR A 45 -6.73 -13.06 -3.69
CA TYR A 45 -5.78 -12.65 -4.72
C TYR A 45 -5.06 -13.84 -5.34
N GLU A 46 -4.60 -14.80 -4.55
CA GLU A 46 -3.90 -15.99 -5.06
C GLU A 46 -4.78 -16.84 -5.99
N VAL A 47 -6.07 -16.94 -5.70
CA VAL A 47 -7.00 -17.68 -6.59
C VAL A 47 -7.33 -16.86 -7.84
N VAL A 48 -7.56 -15.56 -7.72
CA VAL A 48 -7.82 -14.66 -8.84
C VAL A 48 -6.62 -14.58 -9.79
N ASP A 49 -5.39 -14.48 -9.26
CA ASP A 49 -4.16 -14.38 -10.06
C ASP A 49 -3.98 -15.61 -10.96
N ASN A 50 -4.47 -16.79 -10.59
CA ASN A 50 -4.48 -17.95 -11.49
C ASN A 50 -5.40 -17.73 -12.70
N SER A 51 -6.57 -17.13 -12.50
CA SER A 51 -7.48 -16.77 -13.58
C SER A 51 -6.91 -15.64 -14.46
N ILE A 52 -6.19 -14.70 -13.86
CA ILE A 52 -5.47 -13.63 -14.57
C ILE A 52 -4.32 -14.20 -15.41
N ASP A 53 -3.59 -15.20 -14.93
CA ASP A 53 -2.55 -15.88 -15.72
C ASP A 53 -3.14 -16.57 -16.96
N GLU A 54 -4.34 -17.15 -16.87
CA GLU A 54 -5.09 -17.64 -18.03
C GLU A 54 -5.49 -16.51 -18.99
N ALA A 55 -5.82 -15.32 -18.47
CA ALA A 55 -6.10 -14.16 -19.31
C ALA A 55 -4.84 -13.63 -20.00
N LEU A 56 -3.70 -13.56 -19.30
CA LEU A 56 -2.40 -13.21 -19.87
C LEU A 56 -1.96 -14.19 -20.98
N ALA A 57 -2.31 -15.46 -20.82
CA ALA A 57 -2.07 -16.48 -21.82
C ALA A 57 -3.09 -16.43 -23.00
N GLY A 58 -4.10 -15.55 -22.94
CA GLY A 58 -5.09 -15.33 -23.99
C GLY A 58 -6.29 -16.29 -23.96
N PHE A 59 -6.47 -17.08 -22.90
CA PHE A 59 -7.50 -18.11 -22.83
C PHE A 59 -8.68 -17.74 -21.92
N CYS A 60 -8.55 -16.73 -21.05
CA CYS A 60 -9.62 -16.28 -20.17
C CYS A 60 -10.10 -14.87 -20.55
N THR A 61 -11.41 -14.69 -20.64
CA THR A 61 -12.05 -13.40 -20.96
C THR A 61 -13.02 -12.94 -19.89
N LYS A 62 -13.33 -13.80 -18.91
CA LYS A 62 -14.25 -13.49 -17.81
C LYS A 62 -13.87 -14.21 -16.53
N VAL A 63 -13.82 -13.45 -15.44
CA VAL A 63 -13.63 -13.94 -14.07
C VAL A 63 -14.80 -13.46 -13.21
N VAL A 64 -15.35 -14.31 -12.36
CA VAL A 64 -16.42 -13.96 -11.42
C VAL A 64 -15.98 -14.33 -10.01
N VAL A 65 -15.90 -13.34 -9.13
CA VAL A 65 -15.63 -13.50 -7.70
C VAL A 65 -16.94 -13.33 -6.94
N THR A 66 -17.27 -14.24 -6.04
CA THR A 66 -18.51 -14.20 -5.27
C THR A 66 -18.25 -14.45 -3.80
N PHE A 67 -18.68 -13.54 -2.95
CA PHE A 67 -18.80 -13.76 -1.51
C PHE A 67 -20.11 -14.46 -1.23
N ASN A 68 -20.05 -15.67 -0.71
CA ASN A 68 -21.21 -16.50 -0.48
C ASN A 68 -21.86 -16.22 0.89
N PRO A 69 -23.15 -16.57 1.08
CA PRO A 69 -23.87 -16.35 2.34
C PRO A 69 -23.24 -17.02 3.55
N ASP A 70 -22.52 -18.12 3.35
CA ASP A 70 -21.83 -18.88 4.41
C ASP A 70 -20.45 -18.30 4.79
N GLY A 71 -20.03 -17.19 4.13
CA GLY A 71 -18.72 -16.56 4.32
C GLY A 71 -17.60 -17.16 3.48
N SER A 72 -17.89 -18.16 2.62
CA SER A 72 -16.92 -18.67 1.66
C SER A 72 -16.76 -17.75 0.46
N VAL A 73 -15.66 -17.90 -0.28
CA VAL A 73 -15.41 -17.16 -1.52
C VAL A 73 -15.32 -18.13 -2.69
N THR A 74 -16.02 -17.80 -3.77
CA THR A 74 -15.95 -18.53 -5.05
C THR A 74 -15.30 -17.66 -6.11
N VAL A 75 -14.30 -18.21 -6.81
CA VAL A 75 -13.71 -17.63 -8.03
C VAL A 75 -13.98 -18.57 -9.19
N ASP A 76 -14.62 -18.10 -10.26
CA ASP A 76 -15.02 -18.85 -11.45
C ASP A 76 -14.44 -18.17 -12.69
N ASP A 77 -13.67 -18.85 -13.50
CA ASP A 77 -13.11 -18.35 -14.75
C ASP A 77 -13.57 -19.18 -15.95
N ASN A 78 -13.40 -18.63 -17.15
CA ASN A 78 -13.66 -19.30 -18.40
C ASN A 78 -12.36 -19.63 -19.18
N GLY A 79 -11.25 -19.86 -18.47
CA GLY A 79 -9.97 -20.26 -19.03
C GLY A 79 -9.97 -21.71 -19.55
N ARG A 80 -8.78 -22.27 -19.77
CA ARG A 80 -8.63 -23.66 -20.28
C ARG A 80 -9.07 -24.74 -19.29
N GLY A 81 -9.14 -24.40 -18.01
CA GLY A 81 -9.29 -25.36 -16.91
C GLY A 81 -7.97 -26.06 -16.55
N ILE A 82 -7.73 -26.29 -15.26
CA ILE A 82 -6.57 -27.02 -14.76
C ILE A 82 -6.56 -28.44 -15.39
N PRO A 83 -5.40 -28.99 -15.81
CA PRO A 83 -5.32 -30.36 -16.32
C PRO A 83 -5.88 -31.38 -15.31
N VAL A 84 -6.64 -32.36 -15.81
CA VAL A 84 -7.29 -33.40 -15.00
C VAL A 84 -6.66 -34.79 -15.19
N ASP A 85 -5.72 -34.92 -16.16
CA ASP A 85 -5.00 -36.13 -16.46
C ASP A 85 -4.08 -36.52 -15.29
N MET A 86 -3.65 -37.78 -15.28
CA MET A 86 -2.71 -38.31 -14.30
C MET A 86 -1.30 -37.74 -14.49
N HIS A 87 -0.76 -37.10 -13.47
CA HIS A 87 0.63 -36.67 -13.45
C HIS A 87 1.57 -37.88 -13.43
N LYS A 88 2.57 -37.89 -14.34
CA LYS A 88 3.40 -39.08 -14.58
C LYS A 88 4.23 -39.49 -13.35
N GLU A 89 4.80 -38.52 -12.64
CA GLU A 89 5.67 -38.74 -11.48
C GLU A 89 4.87 -38.92 -10.19
N GLU A 90 3.93 -38.01 -9.92
CA GLU A 90 3.14 -37.99 -8.67
C GLU A 90 2.05 -39.08 -8.64
N LYS A 91 1.71 -39.67 -9.80
CA LYS A 91 0.63 -40.68 -9.93
C LYS A 91 -0.72 -40.26 -9.35
N LYS A 92 -0.98 -38.97 -9.39
CA LYS A 92 -2.21 -38.28 -8.96
C LYS A 92 -2.75 -37.44 -10.11
N PRO A 93 -4.05 -37.09 -10.13
CA PRO A 93 -4.57 -36.12 -11.08
C PRO A 93 -3.79 -34.80 -10.98
N ALA A 94 -3.50 -34.17 -12.12
CA ALA A 94 -2.70 -32.93 -12.12
C ALA A 94 -3.36 -31.82 -11.27
N VAL A 95 -4.69 -31.71 -11.26
CA VAL A 95 -5.42 -30.80 -10.38
C VAL A 95 -5.13 -31.07 -8.90
N GLU A 96 -5.06 -32.34 -8.47
CA GLU A 96 -4.72 -32.69 -7.08
C GLU A 96 -3.29 -32.29 -6.75
N VAL A 97 -2.35 -32.50 -7.68
CA VAL A 97 -0.95 -32.07 -7.50
C VAL A 97 -0.85 -30.55 -7.30
N VAL A 98 -1.53 -29.77 -8.16
CA VAL A 98 -1.57 -28.30 -8.06
C VAL A 98 -2.18 -27.83 -6.74
N MET A 99 -3.15 -28.56 -6.21
CA MET A 99 -3.84 -28.18 -4.97
C MET A 99 -3.12 -28.61 -3.70
N THR A 100 -2.23 -29.63 -3.75
CA THR A 100 -1.66 -30.25 -2.54
C THR A 100 -0.14 -30.23 -2.47
N VAL A 101 0.56 -29.97 -3.57
CA VAL A 101 2.03 -29.99 -3.61
C VAL A 101 2.55 -28.56 -3.76
N LEU A 102 3.45 -28.15 -2.88
CA LEU A 102 4.16 -26.88 -3.00
C LEU A 102 5.15 -26.95 -4.16
N HIS A 103 5.34 -25.81 -4.84
CA HIS A 103 6.22 -25.69 -6.00
C HIS A 103 5.84 -26.63 -7.16
N ALA A 104 4.54 -26.90 -7.31
CA ALA A 104 3.99 -27.64 -8.43
C ALA A 104 3.09 -26.74 -9.29
N GLY A 105 3.22 -26.82 -10.61
CA GLY A 105 2.36 -26.09 -11.53
C GLY A 105 2.92 -25.98 -12.94
N GLY A 106 2.04 -25.82 -13.92
CA GLY A 106 2.40 -25.65 -15.35
C GLY A 106 3.13 -24.34 -15.67
N LYS A 107 3.30 -23.44 -14.70
CA LYS A 107 3.99 -22.15 -14.87
C LYS A 107 5.52 -22.27 -14.89
N PHE A 108 6.06 -23.42 -14.50
CA PHE A 108 7.48 -23.74 -14.66
C PHE A 108 7.85 -24.15 -16.09
N ASP A 109 6.84 -24.48 -16.92
CA ASP A 109 7.04 -24.83 -18.32
C ASP A 109 6.77 -23.62 -19.22
N LYS A 110 7.83 -23.13 -19.89
CA LYS A 110 7.77 -22.00 -20.84
C LYS A 110 6.85 -22.23 -22.05
N GLY A 111 6.53 -23.49 -22.34
CA GLY A 111 5.60 -23.86 -23.42
C GLY A 111 4.15 -23.55 -23.07
N SER A 112 3.78 -23.62 -21.79
CA SER A 112 2.39 -23.44 -21.32
C SER A 112 2.05 -22.00 -20.96
N TYR A 113 3.01 -21.25 -20.39
CA TYR A 113 2.86 -19.85 -20.02
C TYR A 113 4.15 -19.07 -20.33
N LYS A 114 4.08 -18.16 -21.31
CA LYS A 114 5.21 -17.28 -21.65
C LYS A 114 5.46 -16.22 -20.57
N VAL A 115 4.39 -15.78 -19.92
CA VAL A 115 4.38 -14.78 -18.85
C VAL A 115 3.36 -15.20 -17.81
N SER A 116 3.72 -15.13 -16.53
CA SER A 116 2.78 -15.35 -15.42
C SER A 116 3.14 -14.48 -14.22
N GLY A 117 2.13 -14.12 -13.42
CA GLY A 117 2.32 -13.47 -12.12
C GLY A 117 2.68 -14.47 -11.02
N GLY A 118 2.16 -15.69 -11.12
CA GLY A 118 2.46 -16.80 -10.21
C GLY A 118 3.79 -17.46 -10.53
N LEU A 119 4.85 -17.12 -9.80
CA LEU A 119 6.22 -17.60 -10.06
C LEU A 119 6.61 -18.84 -9.26
N HIS A 120 6.02 -19.05 -8.09
CA HIS A 120 6.50 -20.02 -7.12
C HIS A 120 5.71 -21.34 -7.12
N GLY A 121 4.58 -21.41 -7.83
CA GLY A 121 3.72 -22.61 -7.87
C GLY A 121 3.16 -22.99 -6.49
N VAL A 122 2.90 -22.00 -5.63
CA VAL A 122 2.42 -22.26 -4.25
C VAL A 122 1.06 -21.62 -3.94
N GLY A 123 0.58 -20.66 -4.71
CA GLY A 123 -0.57 -19.81 -4.35
C GLY A 123 -1.81 -20.61 -3.96
N VAL A 124 -2.35 -21.41 -4.87
CA VAL A 124 -3.60 -22.15 -4.60
C VAL A 124 -3.42 -23.28 -3.58
N SER A 125 -2.25 -23.89 -3.50
CA SER A 125 -1.96 -24.90 -2.47
C SER A 125 -1.85 -24.28 -1.07
N VAL A 126 -1.35 -23.04 -0.98
CA VAL A 126 -1.38 -22.23 0.25
C VAL A 126 -2.82 -21.90 0.64
N VAL A 127 -3.68 -21.47 -0.29
CA VAL A 127 -5.10 -21.23 -0.02
C VAL A 127 -5.76 -22.49 0.50
N ASN A 128 -5.50 -23.64 -0.12
CA ASN A 128 -6.03 -24.94 0.31
C ASN A 128 -5.56 -25.28 1.74
N ALA A 129 -4.28 -25.11 2.04
CA ALA A 129 -3.72 -25.39 3.37
C ALA A 129 -4.31 -24.49 4.47
N LEU A 130 -4.65 -23.25 4.15
CA LEU A 130 -5.18 -22.23 5.08
C LEU A 130 -6.71 -22.15 5.10
N SER A 131 -7.39 -23.08 4.42
CA SER A 131 -8.84 -23.20 4.39
C SER A 131 -9.32 -24.36 5.29
N GLU A 132 -10.42 -24.14 6.00
CA GLU A 132 -11.12 -25.21 6.73
C GLU A 132 -11.66 -26.25 5.76
N TRP A 133 -12.22 -25.79 4.63
CA TRP A 133 -12.59 -26.59 3.48
C TRP A 133 -12.42 -25.81 2.18
N LEU A 134 -12.15 -26.56 1.13
CA LEU A 134 -12.05 -26.04 -0.22
C LEU A 134 -12.58 -27.10 -1.20
N TRP A 135 -13.19 -26.66 -2.30
CA TRP A 135 -13.42 -27.53 -3.43
C TRP A 135 -13.02 -26.85 -4.74
N VAL A 136 -12.58 -27.67 -5.68
CA VAL A 136 -12.28 -27.24 -7.04
C VAL A 136 -13.18 -27.99 -8.03
N GLU A 137 -13.71 -27.25 -8.98
CA GLU A 137 -14.48 -27.76 -10.10
C GLU A 137 -13.82 -27.32 -11.42
N VAL A 138 -13.43 -28.28 -12.24
CA VAL A 138 -12.76 -28.03 -13.50
C VAL A 138 -13.65 -28.49 -14.64
N LYS A 139 -13.95 -27.58 -15.57
CA LYS A 139 -14.66 -27.84 -16.83
C LYS A 139 -13.63 -28.02 -17.93
N ARG A 140 -13.37 -29.28 -18.31
CA ARG A 140 -12.37 -29.62 -19.33
C ARG A 140 -12.71 -30.94 -20.00
N ASP A 141 -12.32 -31.12 -21.24
CA ASP A 141 -12.48 -32.34 -22.04
C ASP A 141 -13.92 -32.87 -22.08
N GLY A 142 -14.89 -31.94 -22.11
CA GLY A 142 -16.33 -32.27 -22.16
C GLY A 142 -16.95 -32.65 -20.81
N GLY A 143 -16.15 -32.75 -19.74
CA GLY A 143 -16.57 -33.11 -18.39
C GLY A 143 -16.52 -31.95 -17.41
N VAL A 144 -17.25 -32.09 -16.30
CA VAL A 144 -17.12 -31.30 -15.10
C VAL A 144 -16.50 -32.20 -14.05
N HIS A 145 -15.28 -31.89 -13.63
CA HIS A 145 -14.50 -32.66 -12.67
C HIS A 145 -14.47 -31.92 -11.33
N ARG A 146 -14.76 -32.62 -10.22
CA ARG A 146 -14.79 -32.03 -8.88
C ARG A 146 -13.99 -32.85 -7.89
N GLN A 147 -13.26 -32.12 -7.02
CA GLN A 147 -12.57 -32.67 -5.86
C GLN A 147 -12.73 -31.72 -4.67
N ASP A 148 -12.95 -32.30 -3.49
CA ASP A 148 -13.15 -31.59 -2.24
C ASP A 148 -11.94 -31.81 -1.32
N TYR A 149 -11.59 -30.78 -0.53
CA TYR A 149 -10.45 -30.76 0.37
C TYR A 149 -10.86 -30.25 1.75
N LYS A 150 -10.16 -30.71 2.78
CA LYS A 150 -10.29 -30.24 4.15
C LYS A 150 -8.90 -30.04 4.73
N ILE A 151 -8.60 -28.81 5.15
CA ILE A 151 -7.30 -28.45 5.75
C ILE A 151 -6.12 -28.88 4.84
N GLY A 152 -6.26 -28.68 3.54
CA GLY A 152 -5.26 -29.04 2.53
C GLY A 152 -5.30 -30.50 2.05
N GLU A 153 -6.03 -31.39 2.71
CA GLU A 153 -6.08 -32.82 2.38
C GLU A 153 -7.28 -33.17 1.50
N PRO A 154 -7.11 -33.97 0.42
CA PRO A 154 -8.22 -34.41 -0.42
C PRO A 154 -9.16 -35.32 0.34
N GLN A 155 -10.46 -35.04 0.29
CA GLN A 155 -11.51 -35.81 0.96
C GLN A 155 -12.09 -36.91 0.07
N ASN A 156 -11.89 -36.82 -1.23
CA ASN A 156 -12.37 -37.75 -2.22
C ASN A 156 -11.39 -37.84 -3.40
N LYS A 157 -11.57 -38.81 -4.27
CA LYS A 157 -10.90 -38.85 -5.58
C LYS A 157 -11.58 -37.89 -6.52
N LEU A 158 -10.84 -37.36 -7.50
CA LEU A 158 -11.39 -36.54 -8.57
C LEU A 158 -12.53 -37.30 -9.27
N LYS A 159 -13.72 -36.71 -9.34
CA LYS A 159 -14.93 -37.33 -9.89
C LYS A 159 -15.49 -36.48 -11.02
N VAL A 160 -15.98 -37.11 -12.07
CA VAL A 160 -16.81 -36.46 -13.09
C VAL A 160 -18.22 -36.29 -12.54
N THR A 161 -18.66 -35.05 -12.35
CA THR A 161 -19.96 -34.70 -11.77
C THR A 161 -20.97 -34.26 -12.81
N GLY A 162 -20.52 -33.99 -14.05
CA GLY A 162 -21.41 -33.54 -15.13
C GLY A 162 -20.72 -33.42 -16.48
N LYS A 163 -21.44 -32.88 -17.45
CA LYS A 163 -20.92 -32.56 -18.80
C LYS A 163 -20.78 -31.04 -18.93
N ALA A 164 -19.72 -30.57 -19.57
CA ALA A 164 -19.51 -29.17 -19.87
C ALA A 164 -19.26 -28.94 -21.36
N LYS A 165 -19.88 -27.90 -21.93
CA LYS A 165 -19.61 -27.44 -23.31
C LYS A 165 -18.49 -26.39 -23.35
N LYS A 166 -18.19 -25.72 -22.22
CA LYS A 166 -17.18 -24.67 -22.08
C LYS A 166 -16.11 -25.14 -21.09
N THR A 167 -14.94 -24.60 -21.23
CA THR A 167 -13.83 -24.81 -20.28
C THR A 167 -13.84 -23.76 -19.17
N GLY A 168 -13.10 -24.00 -18.10
CA GLY A 168 -12.91 -23.05 -16.99
C GLY A 168 -12.58 -23.75 -15.68
N THR A 169 -12.17 -22.97 -14.69
CA THR A 169 -11.91 -23.43 -13.32
C THR A 169 -12.80 -22.66 -12.35
N ARG A 170 -13.34 -23.35 -11.37
CA ARG A 170 -14.06 -22.78 -10.25
C ARG A 170 -13.48 -23.29 -8.97
N VAL A 171 -13.00 -22.37 -8.12
CA VAL A 171 -12.49 -22.67 -6.78
C VAL A 171 -13.39 -22.00 -5.76
N CYS A 172 -13.82 -22.75 -4.74
CA CYS A 172 -14.53 -22.18 -3.61
C CYS A 172 -13.81 -22.61 -2.33
N PHE A 173 -13.57 -21.66 -1.44
CA PHE A 173 -12.85 -21.91 -0.22
C PHE A 173 -13.45 -21.15 0.96
N PHE A 174 -13.27 -21.71 2.16
CA PHE A 174 -13.64 -21.09 3.43
C PHE A 174 -12.41 -21.03 4.32
N PRO A 175 -11.95 -19.83 4.72
CA PRO A 175 -10.75 -19.68 5.54
C PRO A 175 -10.83 -20.40 6.88
N ASP A 176 -9.72 -20.92 7.36
CA ASP A 176 -9.66 -21.65 8.64
C ASP A 176 -9.68 -20.67 9.84
N ARG A 177 -10.74 -20.75 10.65
CA ARG A 177 -10.96 -19.94 11.86
C ARG A 177 -9.91 -20.14 12.94
N THR A 178 -9.15 -21.22 12.90
CA THR A 178 -8.06 -21.45 13.85
C THR A 178 -6.81 -20.64 13.50
N ILE A 179 -6.71 -20.16 12.26
CA ILE A 179 -5.60 -19.35 11.75
C ILE A 179 -5.99 -17.86 11.68
N PHE A 180 -7.17 -17.57 11.13
CA PHE A 180 -7.66 -16.21 10.97
C PHE A 180 -8.62 -15.84 12.10
N LYS A 181 -8.29 -14.78 12.85
CA LYS A 181 -9.15 -14.29 13.95
C LYS A 181 -10.49 -13.73 13.46
N SER A 182 -10.51 -13.15 12.28
CA SER A 182 -11.69 -12.69 11.56
C SER A 182 -11.66 -13.25 10.16
N ILE A 183 -12.82 -13.64 9.65
CA ILE A 183 -13.03 -14.13 8.27
C ILE A 183 -13.94 -13.19 7.48
N ASP A 184 -13.96 -11.92 7.86
CA ASP A 184 -14.77 -10.91 7.18
C ASP A 184 -14.00 -10.28 6.02
N PHE A 185 -14.44 -10.62 4.78
CA PHE A 185 -13.89 -10.04 3.55
C PHE A 185 -14.55 -8.68 3.29
N GLU A 186 -13.72 -7.64 3.16
CA GLU A 186 -14.19 -6.32 2.79
C GLU A 186 -14.39 -6.20 1.29
N TYR A 187 -15.62 -5.88 0.91
CA TYR A 187 -16.00 -5.74 -0.50
C TYR A 187 -15.15 -4.68 -1.22
N GLY A 188 -14.97 -3.50 -0.62
CA GLY A 188 -14.23 -2.38 -1.21
C GLY A 188 -12.78 -2.73 -1.55
N ILE A 189 -12.07 -3.41 -0.64
CA ILE A 189 -10.66 -3.80 -0.84
C ILE A 189 -10.53 -4.76 -2.03
N ILE A 190 -11.40 -5.75 -2.12
CA ILE A 190 -11.38 -6.69 -3.25
C ILE A 190 -11.81 -6.00 -4.54
N ALA A 191 -12.85 -5.14 -4.51
CA ALA A 191 -13.34 -4.40 -5.67
C ALA A 191 -12.24 -3.55 -6.31
N GLU A 192 -11.46 -2.81 -5.52
CA GLU A 192 -10.34 -1.99 -6.00
C GLU A 192 -9.26 -2.83 -6.69
N ARG A 193 -8.85 -3.95 -6.07
CA ARG A 193 -7.86 -4.84 -6.70
C ARG A 193 -8.37 -5.46 -8.00
N LEU A 194 -9.63 -5.86 -8.06
CA LEU A 194 -10.23 -6.41 -9.28
C LEU A 194 -10.36 -5.35 -10.38
N ARG A 195 -10.68 -4.11 -10.03
CA ARG A 195 -10.70 -2.96 -10.94
C ARG A 195 -9.31 -2.70 -11.53
N GLU A 196 -8.27 -2.68 -10.69
CA GLU A 196 -6.87 -2.53 -11.12
C GLU A 196 -6.48 -3.63 -12.13
N LEU A 197 -6.79 -4.91 -11.81
CA LEU A 197 -6.52 -6.04 -12.70
C LEU A 197 -7.28 -5.94 -14.03
N ALA A 198 -8.51 -5.41 -14.02
CA ALA A 198 -9.28 -5.20 -15.25
C ALA A 198 -8.69 -4.10 -16.15
N TYR A 199 -8.13 -3.03 -15.56
CA TYR A 199 -7.38 -2.03 -16.32
C TYR A 199 -6.09 -2.58 -16.93
N LEU A 200 -5.36 -3.41 -16.18
CA LEU A 200 -4.10 -4.02 -16.64
C LEU A 200 -4.30 -5.07 -17.74
N ASN A 201 -5.50 -5.65 -17.83
CA ASN A 201 -5.84 -6.69 -18.80
C ASN A 201 -7.00 -6.24 -19.68
N SER A 202 -6.70 -5.38 -20.65
CA SER A 202 -7.70 -4.79 -21.56
C SER A 202 -8.64 -5.82 -22.16
N GLY A 203 -9.95 -5.59 -22.04
CA GLY A 203 -11.00 -6.46 -22.56
C GLY A 203 -11.42 -7.62 -21.65
N LEU A 204 -10.66 -7.92 -20.59
CA LEU A 204 -11.07 -8.88 -19.55
C LEU A 204 -12.25 -8.32 -18.74
N GLU A 205 -13.30 -9.12 -18.58
CA GLU A 205 -14.43 -8.81 -17.70
C GLU A 205 -14.22 -9.47 -16.33
N ILE A 206 -14.15 -8.67 -15.26
CA ILE A 206 -14.09 -9.17 -13.89
C ILE A 206 -15.35 -8.72 -13.16
N VAL A 207 -16.08 -9.66 -12.57
CA VAL A 207 -17.32 -9.40 -11.85
C VAL A 207 -17.13 -9.75 -10.39
N LEU A 208 -17.43 -8.82 -9.48
CA LEU A 208 -17.51 -9.07 -8.04
C LEU A 208 -18.98 -9.09 -7.61
N ARG A 209 -19.37 -10.05 -6.78
CA ARG A 209 -20.72 -10.18 -6.23
C ARG A 209 -20.68 -10.44 -4.74
N ASP A 210 -21.41 -9.66 -3.99
CA ASP A 210 -21.65 -9.94 -2.57
C ASP A 210 -23.03 -10.59 -2.42
N LYS A 211 -23.07 -11.84 -2.00
CA LYS A 211 -24.29 -12.59 -1.71
C LYS A 211 -24.48 -12.85 -0.21
N ARG A 212 -23.67 -12.23 0.64
CA ARG A 212 -23.78 -12.38 2.10
C ARG A 212 -25.03 -11.69 2.65
N VAL A 213 -25.51 -10.69 1.93
CA VAL A 213 -26.76 -9.97 2.22
C VAL A 213 -27.69 -10.02 1.01
N GLU A 214 -29.00 -10.00 1.26
CA GLU A 214 -30.03 -9.83 0.24
C GLU A 214 -29.84 -8.44 -0.38
N ASP A 215 -29.85 -8.27 -1.68
CA ASP A 215 -29.48 -7.03 -2.41
C ASP A 215 -28.02 -6.55 -2.20
N GLY A 216 -27.09 -7.47 -1.99
CA GLY A 216 -25.68 -7.18 -1.86
C GLY A 216 -25.06 -6.52 -3.10
N GLU A 217 -23.95 -5.82 -2.91
CA GLU A 217 -23.26 -5.07 -3.96
C GLU A 217 -22.80 -6.01 -5.11
N SER A 218 -22.85 -5.52 -6.36
CA SER A 218 -22.34 -6.23 -7.52
C SER A 218 -21.75 -5.25 -8.52
N ASP A 219 -20.44 -5.41 -8.77
CA ASP A 219 -19.68 -4.59 -9.73
C ASP A 219 -19.19 -5.44 -10.91
N SER A 220 -19.13 -4.82 -12.09
CA SER A 220 -18.52 -5.41 -13.28
C SER A 220 -17.49 -4.46 -13.86
N PHE A 221 -16.25 -4.89 -13.88
CA PHE A 221 -15.10 -4.14 -14.36
C PHE A 221 -14.70 -4.66 -15.74
N LYS A 222 -14.75 -3.80 -16.76
CA LYS A 222 -14.30 -4.10 -18.12
C LYS A 222 -13.86 -2.84 -18.82
N PHE A 223 -12.57 -2.73 -19.12
CA PHE A 223 -11.97 -1.53 -19.70
C PHE A 223 -11.26 -1.88 -21.02
N ASN A 224 -11.76 -1.35 -22.11
CA ASN A 224 -11.17 -1.62 -23.44
C ASN A 224 -9.97 -0.71 -23.75
N GLY A 225 -9.89 0.46 -23.12
CA GLY A 225 -8.77 1.39 -23.25
C GLY A 225 -7.56 1.05 -22.36
N GLY A 226 -7.66 0.01 -21.51
CA GLY A 226 -6.56 -0.49 -20.70
C GLY A 226 -5.91 0.59 -19.82
N LEU A 227 -4.57 0.74 -19.92
CA LEU A 227 -3.84 1.72 -19.10
C LEU A 227 -4.24 3.18 -19.38
N SER A 228 -4.72 3.50 -20.59
CA SER A 228 -5.22 4.84 -20.89
C SER A 228 -6.46 5.20 -20.06
N ASP A 229 -7.36 4.23 -19.88
CA ASP A 229 -8.56 4.42 -19.05
C ASP A 229 -8.17 4.46 -17.56
N PHE A 230 -7.17 3.68 -17.16
CA PHE A 230 -6.67 3.71 -15.80
C PHE A 230 -6.03 5.06 -15.43
N VAL A 231 -5.23 5.66 -16.33
CA VAL A 231 -4.69 7.02 -16.11
C VAL A 231 -5.82 8.05 -16.00
N LYS A 232 -6.88 7.93 -16.83
CA LYS A 232 -8.03 8.84 -16.75
C LYS A 232 -8.77 8.70 -15.42
N TYR A 233 -8.95 7.49 -14.95
CA TYR A 233 -9.56 7.19 -13.64
C TYR A 233 -8.76 7.82 -12.50
N LEU A 234 -7.44 7.60 -12.44
CA LEU A 234 -6.57 8.19 -11.43
C LEU A 234 -6.53 9.72 -11.48
N ASP A 235 -6.78 10.30 -12.65
CA ASP A 235 -6.78 11.75 -12.88
C ASP A 235 -8.20 12.35 -12.91
N GLU A 236 -9.23 11.60 -12.60
CA GLU A 236 -10.62 12.08 -12.72
C GLU A 236 -10.83 13.38 -11.93
N ASN A 237 -10.25 13.47 -10.76
CA ASN A 237 -10.34 14.62 -9.85
C ASN A 237 -9.10 15.55 -9.91
N ASN A 238 -8.17 15.27 -10.82
CA ASN A 238 -7.02 16.12 -11.10
C ASN A 238 -7.32 17.00 -12.32
N ASN A 239 -7.26 18.30 -12.19
CA ASN A 239 -7.40 19.19 -13.33
C ASN A 239 -6.30 18.91 -14.38
N PRO A 240 -6.61 18.21 -15.50
CA PRO A 240 -5.59 17.77 -16.45
C PRO A 240 -5.04 18.93 -17.25
N LEU A 241 -3.73 18.94 -17.48
CA LEU A 241 -3.03 19.93 -18.30
C LEU A 241 -3.38 19.77 -19.80
N HIS A 242 -3.74 18.56 -20.20
CA HIS A 242 -4.15 18.19 -21.56
C HIS A 242 -5.10 16.98 -21.54
N ASN A 243 -5.97 16.88 -22.55
CA ASN A 243 -7.00 15.83 -22.59
C ASN A 243 -6.49 14.47 -23.09
N LYS A 244 -5.50 14.46 -24.00
CA LYS A 244 -4.95 13.22 -24.55
C LYS A 244 -4.04 12.54 -23.54
N VAL A 245 -4.19 11.23 -23.37
CA VAL A 245 -3.22 10.38 -22.66
C VAL A 245 -2.07 10.07 -23.62
N ILE A 246 -0.85 10.19 -23.17
CA ILE A 246 0.36 9.78 -23.88
C ILE A 246 0.49 8.28 -23.66
N THR A 247 0.50 7.49 -24.74
CA THR A 247 0.60 6.04 -24.68
C THR A 247 1.79 5.55 -25.47
N VAL A 248 2.53 4.61 -24.89
CA VAL A 248 3.61 3.89 -25.56
C VAL A 248 3.36 2.41 -25.36
N LYS A 249 3.10 1.69 -26.44
CA LYS A 249 2.78 0.27 -26.38
C LYS A 249 3.63 -0.52 -27.36
N ASN A 250 4.28 -1.58 -26.87
CA ASN A 250 5.00 -2.54 -27.69
C ASN A 250 4.70 -3.96 -27.19
N ASP A 251 3.86 -4.67 -27.96
CA ASP A 251 3.46 -6.05 -27.67
C ASP A 251 4.33 -7.10 -28.39
N SER A 252 5.20 -6.67 -29.33
CA SER A 252 5.95 -7.56 -30.25
C SER A 252 7.37 -7.86 -29.83
N GLY A 253 7.89 -7.23 -28.76
CA GLY A 253 9.25 -7.44 -28.26
C GLY A 253 9.39 -8.66 -27.34
N GLU A 254 10.64 -9.00 -26.97
CA GLU A 254 10.93 -10.00 -25.93
C GLU A 254 10.25 -9.67 -24.61
N VAL A 255 10.16 -8.38 -24.29
CA VAL A 255 9.50 -7.83 -23.12
C VAL A 255 8.42 -6.88 -23.61
N PRO A 256 7.13 -7.28 -23.60
CA PRO A 256 6.04 -6.37 -23.85
C PRO A 256 6.02 -5.24 -22.82
N VAL A 257 5.93 -4.01 -23.31
CA VAL A 257 5.91 -2.78 -22.51
C VAL A 257 4.67 -1.98 -22.87
N ASP A 258 3.88 -1.62 -21.87
CA ASP A 258 2.73 -0.74 -22.02
C ASP A 258 2.84 0.40 -21.00
N VAL A 259 2.79 1.64 -21.51
CA VAL A 259 2.90 2.86 -20.70
C VAL A 259 1.78 3.80 -21.09
N ALA A 260 1.11 4.34 -20.09
CA ALA A 260 0.19 5.45 -20.26
C ALA A 260 0.55 6.55 -19.26
N LEU A 261 0.55 7.80 -19.71
CA LEU A 261 0.85 8.93 -18.83
C LEU A 261 0.09 10.19 -19.24
N ARG A 262 -0.20 11.04 -18.26
CA ARG A 262 -0.84 12.35 -18.45
C ARG A 262 -0.34 13.33 -17.40
N TYR A 263 -0.35 14.61 -17.76
CA TYR A 263 0.00 15.69 -16.84
C TYR A 263 -1.24 16.42 -16.34
N SER A 264 -1.20 16.83 -15.08
CA SER A 264 -2.21 17.62 -14.41
C SER A 264 -1.61 18.89 -13.78
N HIS A 265 -2.45 19.73 -13.20
CA HIS A 265 -2.01 20.91 -12.45
C HIS A 265 -1.53 20.58 -11.03
N SER A 266 -1.54 19.31 -10.61
CA SER A 266 -1.00 18.85 -9.32
C SER A 266 0.51 19.15 -9.18
N TYR A 267 1.00 19.18 -7.96
CA TYR A 267 2.42 19.31 -7.63
C TYR A 267 3.07 17.98 -7.25
N ASN A 268 2.27 16.94 -7.14
CA ASN A 268 2.74 15.59 -6.80
C ASN A 268 2.75 14.73 -8.06
N ASP A 269 3.63 13.75 -8.11
CA ASP A 269 3.58 12.66 -9.08
C ASP A 269 2.79 11.47 -8.53
N ASN A 270 2.22 10.70 -9.44
CA ASN A 270 1.55 9.42 -9.16
C ASN A 270 1.99 8.40 -10.21
N ILE A 271 3.02 7.63 -9.90
CA ILE A 271 3.61 6.65 -10.82
C ILE A 271 3.37 5.26 -10.26
N LEU A 272 2.53 4.48 -10.96
CA LEU A 272 2.27 3.09 -10.64
C LEU A 272 3.05 2.19 -11.59
N THR A 273 3.70 1.16 -11.04
CA THR A 273 4.51 0.23 -11.85
C THR A 273 4.12 -1.21 -11.60
N PHE A 274 4.03 -1.98 -12.69
CA PHE A 274 3.57 -3.35 -12.66
C PHE A 274 4.49 -4.27 -13.46
N VAL A 275 4.74 -5.44 -12.92
CA VAL A 275 5.43 -6.55 -13.58
C VAL A 275 4.52 -7.77 -13.55
N ASN A 276 4.08 -8.26 -14.71
CA ASN A 276 3.14 -9.38 -14.81
C ASN A 276 1.87 -9.17 -13.94
N ASN A 277 1.31 -7.96 -13.96
CA ASN A 277 0.18 -7.51 -13.15
C ASN A 277 0.44 -7.40 -11.62
N ILE A 278 1.67 -7.62 -11.17
CA ILE A 278 2.07 -7.43 -9.78
C ILE A 278 2.51 -5.97 -9.60
N ASN A 279 1.94 -5.27 -8.63
CA ASN A 279 2.34 -3.90 -8.30
C ASN A 279 3.72 -3.90 -7.62
N THR A 280 4.69 -3.27 -8.25
CA THR A 280 6.04 -3.10 -7.71
C THR A 280 6.14 -1.76 -6.98
N ILE A 281 5.70 -1.74 -5.73
CA ILE A 281 5.58 -0.50 -4.92
C ILE A 281 6.93 0.23 -4.77
N GLU A 282 8.03 -0.51 -4.66
CA GLU A 282 9.40 0.03 -4.58
C GLU A 282 10.01 0.26 -5.97
N GLY A 283 9.28 -0.02 -7.05
CA GLY A 283 9.73 0.15 -8.42
C GLY A 283 10.73 -0.92 -8.86
N GLY A 284 11.90 -0.48 -9.30
CA GLY A 284 12.97 -1.34 -9.82
C GLY A 284 13.54 -0.85 -11.15
N THR A 285 14.18 -1.75 -11.89
CA THR A 285 14.90 -1.44 -13.13
C THR A 285 14.00 -0.85 -14.23
N HIS A 286 12.75 -1.32 -14.35
CA HIS A 286 11.77 -0.80 -15.31
C HIS A 286 11.38 0.65 -14.99
N LEU A 287 11.16 0.99 -13.71
CA LEU A 287 10.90 2.38 -13.30
C LEU A 287 12.11 3.28 -13.54
N SER A 288 13.32 2.78 -13.28
CA SER A 288 14.56 3.52 -13.56
C SER A 288 14.70 3.80 -15.06
N GLY A 289 14.41 2.82 -15.92
CA GLY A 289 14.39 3.00 -17.38
C GLY A 289 13.35 4.04 -17.83
N PHE A 290 12.14 3.97 -17.28
CA PHE A 290 11.07 4.95 -17.56
C PHE A 290 11.48 6.38 -17.17
N ARG A 291 12.03 6.58 -15.97
CA ARG A 291 12.45 7.90 -15.47
C ARG A 291 13.57 8.50 -16.32
N SER A 292 14.56 7.70 -16.69
CA SER A 292 15.66 8.09 -17.58
C SER A 292 15.14 8.51 -18.96
N ALA A 293 14.30 7.66 -19.58
CA ALA A 293 13.70 7.90 -20.89
C ALA A 293 12.86 9.19 -20.91
N LEU A 294 11.97 9.36 -19.91
CA LEU A 294 11.13 10.53 -19.79
C LEU A 294 11.96 11.82 -19.73
N THR A 295 12.96 11.82 -18.84
CA THR A 295 13.85 12.99 -18.65
C THR A 295 14.58 13.34 -19.92
N ARG A 296 15.13 12.35 -20.61
CA ARG A 296 15.90 12.52 -21.83
C ARG A 296 15.03 12.95 -23.01
N ALA A 297 13.85 12.35 -23.19
CA ALA A 297 12.91 12.71 -24.25
C ALA A 297 12.40 14.13 -24.10
N MET A 298 12.01 14.54 -22.88
CA MET A 298 11.52 15.89 -22.61
C MET A 298 12.62 16.95 -22.81
N ASN A 299 13.85 16.70 -22.36
CA ASN A 299 14.96 17.63 -22.58
C ASN A 299 15.33 17.74 -24.06
N ASN A 300 15.31 16.63 -24.81
CA ASN A 300 15.55 16.64 -26.26
C ASN A 300 14.47 17.47 -26.98
N HIS A 301 13.19 17.21 -26.67
CA HIS A 301 12.07 17.99 -27.24
C HIS A 301 12.16 19.48 -26.89
N ALA A 302 12.50 19.82 -25.66
CA ALA A 302 12.66 21.21 -25.21
C ALA A 302 13.80 21.93 -25.93
N SER A 303 14.94 21.26 -26.13
CA SER A 303 16.11 21.79 -26.81
C SER A 303 15.87 21.94 -28.31
N LYS A 304 15.34 20.90 -28.98
CA LYS A 304 15.05 20.91 -30.43
C LYS A 304 14.07 22.02 -30.83
N ASN A 305 13.11 22.34 -29.95
CA ASN A 305 12.08 23.33 -30.21
C ASN A 305 12.34 24.69 -29.54
N ASN A 306 13.52 24.94 -28.97
CA ASN A 306 13.90 26.15 -28.26
C ASN A 306 12.86 26.62 -27.20
N LEU A 307 12.29 25.67 -26.44
CA LEU A 307 11.23 25.97 -25.48
C LEU A 307 11.78 26.50 -24.14
N ILE A 308 13.06 26.29 -23.84
CA ILE A 308 13.71 26.78 -22.62
C ILE A 308 14.15 28.24 -22.84
N LYS A 309 13.30 29.17 -22.45
CA LYS A 309 13.65 30.61 -22.45
C LYS A 309 14.16 31.00 -21.05
N ALA A 310 15.48 31.05 -20.88
CA ALA A 310 16.10 31.57 -19.67
C ALA A 310 16.09 33.10 -19.67
N LYS A 311 15.82 33.74 -18.52
CA LYS A 311 16.07 35.16 -18.33
C LYS A 311 17.58 35.41 -18.38
N LYS A 312 17.98 36.65 -18.79
CA LYS A 312 19.38 37.08 -18.83
C LYS A 312 20.03 36.79 -17.45
N ASN A 313 21.04 35.92 -17.39
CA ASN A 313 21.72 35.40 -16.18
C ASN A 313 21.05 34.22 -15.42
N GLU A 314 20.05 33.55 -15.97
CA GLU A 314 19.43 32.37 -15.33
C GLU A 314 19.88 31.09 -16.10
N LYS A 315 20.70 30.25 -15.50
CA LYS A 315 20.97 28.88 -15.99
C LYS A 315 19.90 27.96 -15.42
N ILE A 316 18.88 27.62 -16.22
CA ILE A 316 17.86 26.64 -15.84
C ILE A 316 18.27 25.29 -16.44
N SER A 317 18.50 24.31 -15.59
CA SER A 317 18.65 22.90 -15.96
C SER A 317 17.40 22.15 -15.49
N LEU A 318 16.70 21.54 -16.43
CA LEU A 318 15.54 20.70 -16.12
C LEU A 318 16.01 19.29 -15.77
N THR A 319 15.58 18.81 -14.63
CA THR A 319 15.89 17.47 -14.08
C THR A 319 14.68 16.55 -14.18
N GLY A 320 14.88 15.26 -13.97
CA GLY A 320 13.79 14.30 -13.94
C GLY A 320 12.70 14.63 -12.92
N GLU A 321 13.06 15.25 -11.81
CA GLU A 321 12.13 15.68 -10.76
C GLU A 321 11.16 16.78 -11.29
N ASP A 322 11.67 17.70 -12.08
CA ASP A 322 10.86 18.77 -12.67
C ASP A 322 9.83 18.22 -13.68
N PHE A 323 10.19 17.15 -14.41
CA PHE A 323 9.29 16.49 -15.35
C PHE A 323 8.32 15.52 -14.69
N ARG A 324 8.51 15.16 -13.42
CA ARG A 324 7.55 14.33 -12.69
C ARG A 324 6.48 15.16 -11.98
N GLU A 325 6.67 16.47 -11.78
CA GLU A 325 5.67 17.31 -11.12
C GLU A 325 4.34 17.31 -11.89
N GLY A 326 3.29 16.81 -11.24
CA GLY A 326 1.94 16.67 -11.80
C GLY A 326 1.79 15.52 -12.82
N LEU A 327 2.73 14.59 -12.85
CA LEU A 327 2.69 13.42 -13.70
C LEU A 327 1.86 12.30 -13.05
N THR A 328 0.85 11.81 -13.76
CA THR A 328 0.24 10.51 -13.51
C THR A 328 0.71 9.54 -14.59
N ALA A 329 1.35 8.45 -14.21
CA ALA A 329 1.89 7.47 -15.14
C ALA A 329 1.67 6.04 -14.64
N ILE A 330 1.40 5.14 -15.58
CA ILE A 330 1.30 3.71 -15.32
C ILE A 330 2.25 3.01 -16.30
N LEU A 331 3.12 2.18 -15.75
CA LEU A 331 4.07 1.36 -16.49
C LEU A 331 3.77 -0.11 -16.21
N SER A 332 3.47 -0.87 -17.23
CA SER A 332 3.30 -2.33 -17.14
C SER A 332 4.29 -3.02 -18.06
N VAL A 333 5.06 -3.96 -17.50
CA VAL A 333 5.99 -4.79 -18.27
C VAL A 333 5.63 -6.26 -18.08
N LYS A 334 5.80 -7.05 -19.14
CA LYS A 334 5.58 -8.50 -19.12
C LYS A 334 6.93 -9.19 -19.26
N VAL A 335 7.40 -9.80 -18.19
CA VAL A 335 8.72 -10.43 -18.10
C VAL A 335 8.55 -11.93 -17.94
N ALA A 336 9.23 -12.74 -18.75
CA ALA A 336 9.12 -14.20 -18.69
C ALA A 336 9.70 -14.76 -17.39
N GLU A 337 10.85 -14.23 -16.95
CA GLU A 337 11.56 -14.66 -15.73
C GLU A 337 11.87 -13.43 -14.86
N PRO A 338 10.89 -12.86 -14.16
CA PRO A 338 11.13 -11.70 -13.33
C PRO A 338 11.90 -12.08 -12.06
N GLN A 339 12.95 -11.31 -11.77
CA GLN A 339 13.74 -11.42 -10.56
C GLN A 339 13.33 -10.28 -9.63
N PHE A 340 12.78 -10.62 -8.47
CA PHE A 340 12.37 -9.64 -7.47
C PHE A 340 13.33 -9.62 -6.29
N GLU A 341 13.51 -8.44 -5.70
CA GLU A 341 14.18 -8.30 -4.42
C GLU A 341 13.18 -8.70 -3.31
N GLY A 342 13.27 -9.96 -2.85
CA GLY A 342 12.45 -10.50 -1.76
C GLY A 342 11.12 -11.15 -2.18
N GLN A 343 10.51 -11.84 -1.20
CA GLN A 343 9.29 -12.64 -1.39
C GLN A 343 8.05 -11.80 -1.70
N THR A 344 8.00 -10.57 -1.23
CA THR A 344 6.87 -9.66 -1.42
C THR A 344 6.77 -9.07 -2.83
N LYS A 345 7.76 -9.34 -3.71
CA LYS A 345 7.79 -8.93 -5.11
C LYS A 345 7.66 -7.40 -5.32
N THR A 346 8.10 -6.60 -4.37
CA THR A 346 7.92 -5.14 -4.37
C THR A 346 8.85 -4.40 -5.32
N LYS A 347 9.99 -5.01 -5.71
CA LYS A 347 11.01 -4.36 -6.55
C LYS A 347 11.58 -5.32 -7.58
N LEU A 348 11.62 -4.89 -8.86
CA LEU A 348 12.19 -5.66 -9.96
C LEU A 348 13.71 -5.47 -10.04
N GLY A 349 14.46 -6.58 -10.09
CA GLY A 349 15.92 -6.60 -10.15
C GLY A 349 16.53 -6.81 -11.53
N ASN A 350 15.79 -7.30 -12.53
CA ASN A 350 16.29 -7.62 -13.87
C ASN A 350 16.99 -6.43 -14.55
N GLY A 351 18.31 -6.45 -14.69
CA GLY A 351 19.12 -5.34 -15.21
C GLY A 351 18.80 -4.97 -16.66
N GLU A 352 18.54 -5.96 -17.50
CA GLU A 352 18.26 -5.80 -18.94
C GLU A 352 16.97 -5.01 -19.22
N ILE A 353 15.99 -5.07 -18.30
CA ILE A 353 14.70 -4.40 -18.46
C ILE A 353 14.85 -2.87 -18.48
N LYS A 354 15.83 -2.32 -17.73
CA LYS A 354 16.10 -0.87 -17.74
C LYS A 354 16.35 -0.36 -19.15
N GLY A 355 17.22 -1.00 -19.92
CA GLY A 355 17.58 -0.59 -21.28
C GLY A 355 16.43 -0.74 -22.29
N ILE A 356 15.65 -1.81 -22.17
CA ILE A 356 14.49 -2.06 -23.03
C ILE A 356 13.42 -0.99 -22.84
N VAL A 357 13.04 -0.74 -21.58
CA VAL A 357 12.04 0.27 -21.25
C VAL A 357 12.53 1.68 -21.61
N ASP A 358 13.80 2.01 -21.32
CA ASP A 358 14.38 3.31 -21.64
C ASP A 358 14.29 3.60 -23.14
N LYS A 359 14.66 2.65 -24.00
CA LYS A 359 14.60 2.82 -25.45
C LYS A 359 13.17 3.03 -25.95
N LEU A 360 12.26 2.11 -25.60
CA LEU A 360 10.88 2.13 -26.10
C LEU A 360 10.13 3.39 -25.65
N VAL A 361 10.28 3.76 -24.38
CA VAL A 361 9.61 4.94 -23.81
C VAL A 361 10.19 6.22 -24.41
N TYR A 362 11.50 6.32 -24.59
CA TYR A 362 12.15 7.46 -25.21
C TYR A 362 11.64 7.71 -26.63
N GLU A 363 11.64 6.69 -27.47
CA GLU A 363 11.17 6.75 -28.85
C GLU A 363 9.67 7.10 -28.90
N GLY A 364 8.83 6.40 -28.12
CA GLY A 364 7.39 6.60 -28.14
C GLY A 364 6.95 7.99 -27.61
N ILE A 365 7.64 8.53 -26.60
CA ILE A 365 7.36 9.90 -26.12
C ILE A 365 7.75 10.94 -27.17
N LEU A 366 8.91 10.79 -27.83
CA LEU A 366 9.32 11.73 -28.87
C LEU A 366 8.33 11.74 -30.03
N ASP A 367 7.92 10.57 -30.52
CA ASP A 367 6.95 10.45 -31.61
C ASP A 367 5.61 11.12 -31.24
N PHE A 368 5.16 10.91 -30.00
CA PHE A 368 3.94 11.54 -29.52
C PHE A 368 4.07 13.09 -29.48
N LEU A 369 5.18 13.59 -28.96
CA LEU A 369 5.42 15.04 -28.83
C LEU A 369 5.60 15.72 -30.18
N GLU A 370 6.18 15.05 -31.17
CA GLU A 370 6.27 15.55 -32.56
C GLU A 370 4.88 15.68 -33.20
N GLN A 371 3.98 14.73 -32.93
CA GLN A 371 2.59 14.77 -33.39
C GLN A 371 1.73 15.76 -32.60
N ASN A 372 2.10 16.10 -31.36
CA ASN A 372 1.32 16.94 -30.46
C ASN A 372 2.16 18.06 -29.82
N PRO A 373 2.72 19.00 -30.61
CA PRO A 373 3.69 19.99 -30.11
C PRO A 373 3.10 20.97 -29.07
N SER A 374 1.79 21.20 -29.11
CA SER A 374 1.09 22.03 -28.12
C SER A 374 1.10 21.40 -26.72
N ILE A 375 0.99 20.08 -26.63
CA ILE A 375 1.08 19.35 -25.36
C ILE A 375 2.51 19.41 -24.83
N GLY A 376 3.52 19.15 -25.70
CA GLY A 376 4.92 19.26 -25.33
C GLY A 376 5.26 20.64 -24.74
N ARG A 377 4.78 21.73 -25.37
CA ARG A 377 4.98 23.09 -24.86
C ARG A 377 4.41 23.27 -23.45
N LYS A 378 3.17 22.83 -23.20
CA LYS A 378 2.51 22.95 -21.89
C LYS A 378 3.28 22.18 -20.81
N VAL A 379 3.75 20.96 -21.12
CA VAL A 379 4.54 20.13 -20.18
C VAL A 379 5.86 20.81 -19.86
N ILE A 380 6.59 21.33 -20.86
CA ILE A 380 7.85 22.05 -20.63
C ILE A 380 7.65 23.34 -19.83
N GLU A 381 6.58 24.09 -20.08
CA GLU A 381 6.25 25.29 -19.30
C GLU A 381 6.01 24.92 -17.81
N LYS A 382 5.30 23.83 -17.54
CA LYS A 382 5.11 23.33 -16.18
C LYS A 382 6.43 22.90 -15.54
N ALA A 383 7.27 22.15 -16.25
CA ALA A 383 8.59 21.73 -15.76
C ALA A 383 9.51 22.93 -15.45
N LEU A 384 9.45 24.00 -16.24
CA LEU A 384 10.16 25.26 -15.96
C LEU A 384 9.69 25.92 -14.66
N LEU A 385 8.39 25.89 -14.37
CA LEU A 385 7.85 26.38 -13.10
C LEU A 385 8.32 25.51 -11.92
N ALA A 386 8.34 24.20 -12.08
CA ALA A 386 8.86 23.25 -11.10
C ALA A 386 10.34 23.48 -10.80
N ALA A 387 11.18 23.64 -11.84
CA ALA A 387 12.61 23.93 -11.69
C ALA A 387 12.90 25.23 -10.91
N ARG A 388 12.12 26.29 -11.19
CA ARG A 388 12.21 27.53 -10.41
C ARG A 388 11.83 27.34 -8.96
N SER A 389 10.78 26.58 -8.68
CA SER A 389 10.34 26.26 -7.32
C SER A 389 11.39 25.45 -6.58
N ARG A 390 11.98 24.44 -7.23
CA ARG A 390 13.06 23.61 -6.70
C ARG A 390 14.31 24.45 -6.37
N SER A 391 14.68 25.40 -7.26
CA SER A 391 15.78 26.31 -6.99
C SER A 391 15.53 27.21 -5.77
N ALA A 392 14.30 27.74 -5.64
CA ALA A 392 13.91 28.52 -4.46
C ALA A 392 13.92 27.66 -3.18
N ALA A 393 13.43 26.43 -3.24
CA ALA A 393 13.46 25.47 -2.13
C ALA A 393 14.88 25.09 -1.71
N LYS A 394 15.81 24.90 -2.66
CA LYS A 394 17.23 24.66 -2.37
C LYS A 394 17.85 25.82 -1.60
N LYS A 395 17.61 27.06 -2.03
CA LYS A 395 18.07 28.24 -1.30
C LYS A 395 17.49 28.33 0.12
N ALA A 396 16.20 28.00 0.28
CA ALA A 396 15.57 27.96 1.60
C ALA A 396 16.21 26.90 2.52
N ARG A 397 16.46 25.70 2.01
CA ARG A 397 17.17 24.63 2.75
C ARG A 397 18.58 25.04 3.19
N GLU A 398 19.34 25.67 2.31
CA GLU A 398 20.67 26.18 2.66
C GLU A 398 20.62 27.25 3.75
N LEU A 399 19.63 28.15 3.72
CA LEU A 399 19.44 29.16 4.78
C LEU A 399 19.09 28.53 6.13
N ILE A 400 18.23 27.50 6.15
CA ILE A 400 17.88 26.74 7.36
C ILE A 400 19.15 26.08 7.91
N ARG A 401 19.93 25.39 7.07
CA ARG A 401 21.18 24.73 7.46
C ARG A 401 22.21 25.71 8.04
N ARG A 402 22.37 26.88 7.42
CA ARG A 402 23.28 27.93 7.93
C ARG A 402 22.83 28.45 9.29
N LYS A 403 21.54 28.64 9.51
CA LYS A 403 21.00 29.05 10.81
C LYS A 403 21.24 27.98 11.89
N SER A 404 21.07 26.70 11.56
CA SER A 404 21.33 25.56 12.46
C SER A 404 22.83 25.44 12.81
N ALA A 405 23.73 25.63 11.84
CA ALA A 405 25.16 25.55 12.02
C ALA A 405 25.74 26.70 12.91
N LEU A 406 25.11 27.87 12.83
CA LEU A 406 25.54 29.05 13.63
C LEU A 406 24.95 29.07 15.04
N GLY A 407 23.88 28.30 15.32
CA GLY A 407 23.15 28.30 16.60
C GLY A 407 23.55 27.22 17.61
N GLY A 408 24.55 26.38 17.36
CA GLY A 408 25.06 25.37 18.29
C GLY A 408 24.13 24.20 18.66
N SER A 409 22.89 24.19 18.21
CA SER A 409 21.91 23.10 18.39
C SER A 409 21.18 22.83 17.07
N SER A 410 21.43 21.68 16.48
CA SER A 410 20.83 21.30 15.21
C SER A 410 19.34 20.92 15.30
N LEU A 411 18.80 20.79 16.51
CA LEU A 411 17.43 20.32 16.75
C LEU A 411 16.43 21.45 16.99
N PRO A 412 15.14 21.27 16.67
CA PRO A 412 14.11 22.27 16.96
C PRO A 412 14.02 22.56 18.45
N GLY A 413 14.00 23.84 18.84
CA GLY A 413 13.97 24.23 20.26
C GLY A 413 12.77 23.71 21.04
N LYS A 414 11.70 23.33 20.35
CA LYS A 414 10.49 22.71 20.95
C LYS A 414 10.57 21.19 21.09
N LEU A 415 11.53 20.53 20.44
CA LEU A 415 11.73 19.08 20.57
C LEU A 415 12.28 18.74 21.96
N ALA A 416 11.57 17.88 22.67
CA ALA A 416 12.12 17.20 23.84
C ALA A 416 12.70 15.86 23.41
N ASP A 417 13.99 15.82 23.09
CA ASP A 417 14.66 14.63 22.56
C ASP A 417 14.84 13.53 23.62
N CYS A 418 15.08 12.29 23.18
CA CYS A 418 15.45 11.16 24.05
C CYS A 418 16.97 11.06 24.20
N SER A 419 17.42 10.33 25.22
CA SER A 419 18.86 10.19 25.50
C SER A 419 19.50 9.04 24.70
N ASN A 420 18.77 8.02 24.32
CA ASN A 420 19.27 6.95 23.46
C ASN A 420 19.58 7.50 22.05
N ARG A 421 20.60 6.94 21.41
CA ARG A 421 21.04 7.33 20.06
C ARG A 421 20.85 6.23 19.03
N ASP A 422 20.51 5.02 19.44
CA ASP A 422 20.17 3.94 18.52
C ASP A 422 18.72 4.09 18.05
N PRO A 423 18.51 4.36 16.74
CA PRO A 423 17.19 4.62 16.20
C PRO A 423 16.18 3.48 16.41
N ILE A 424 16.65 2.24 16.50
CA ILE A 424 15.80 1.04 16.66
C ILE A 424 14.96 1.12 17.95
N PHE A 425 15.53 1.70 19.01
CA PHE A 425 14.87 1.84 20.31
C PHE A 425 14.20 3.21 20.50
N CYS A 426 14.40 4.16 19.57
CA CYS A 426 13.92 5.52 19.71
C CYS A 426 12.55 5.73 19.06
N GLU A 427 11.70 6.48 19.75
CA GLU A 427 10.35 6.82 19.33
C GLU A 427 10.17 8.34 19.30
N LEU A 428 9.54 8.87 18.23
CA LEU A 428 9.18 10.29 18.14
C LEU A 428 7.65 10.42 18.16
N TYR A 429 7.12 11.09 19.16
CA TYR A 429 5.72 11.47 19.21
C TYR A 429 5.53 12.86 18.59
N LEU A 430 4.71 12.92 17.56
CA LEU A 430 4.17 14.15 16.99
C LEU A 430 2.85 14.47 17.71
N VAL A 431 2.88 15.43 18.60
CA VAL A 431 1.76 15.68 19.54
C VAL A 431 1.06 16.98 19.19
N GLU A 432 -0.26 16.95 19.12
CA GLU A 432 -1.07 18.13 18.89
C GLU A 432 -1.05 19.08 20.09
N GLY A 433 -0.63 20.32 19.82
CA GLY A 433 -0.67 21.41 20.80
C GLY A 433 0.38 21.36 21.90
N ASP A 434 0.55 22.48 22.57
CA ASP A 434 1.52 22.63 23.69
C ASP A 434 1.00 21.99 24.98
N SER A 435 -0.31 21.93 25.20
CA SER A 435 -0.92 21.36 26.43
C SER A 435 -0.66 19.85 26.49
N ALA A 436 -1.11 19.10 25.50
CA ALA A 436 -0.87 17.67 25.40
C ALA A 436 0.64 17.36 25.29
N GLY A 437 1.39 18.20 24.55
CA GLY A 437 2.86 18.12 24.50
C GLY A 437 3.53 18.31 25.86
N GLY A 438 2.98 19.13 26.74
CA GLY A 438 3.43 19.31 28.13
C GLY A 438 3.22 18.07 28.98
N SER A 439 2.02 17.48 28.95
CA SER A 439 1.70 16.23 29.64
C SER A 439 2.56 15.07 29.13
N ALA A 440 2.71 14.95 27.81
CA ALA A 440 3.54 13.92 27.19
C ALA A 440 5.03 14.05 27.59
N LYS A 441 5.58 15.28 27.63
CA LYS A 441 6.96 15.52 28.08
C LYS A 441 7.20 15.10 29.54
N GLN A 442 6.21 15.23 30.39
CA GLN A 442 6.30 14.85 31.80
C GLN A 442 6.15 13.34 31.98
N GLY A 443 5.20 12.70 31.25
CA GLY A 443 4.87 11.28 31.37
C GLY A 443 5.81 10.34 30.65
N ARG A 444 6.57 10.78 29.65
CA ARG A 444 7.37 9.94 28.75
C ARG A 444 8.55 9.20 29.42
N ASP A 445 8.99 8.12 28.85
CA ASP A 445 10.33 7.59 29.11
C ASP A 445 11.38 8.43 28.35
N ARG A 446 12.15 9.21 29.12
CA ARG A 446 13.18 10.10 28.56
C ARG A 446 14.34 9.36 27.90
N LYS A 447 14.47 8.07 28.10
CA LYS A 447 15.55 7.29 27.48
C LYS A 447 15.27 7.05 26.00
N ILE A 448 14.04 6.69 25.66
CA ILE A 448 13.66 6.21 24.32
C ILE A 448 12.63 7.08 23.61
N GLN A 449 11.89 7.93 24.33
CA GLN A 449 10.77 8.70 23.74
C GLN A 449 11.12 10.19 23.62
N ALA A 450 11.01 10.69 22.39
CA ALA A 450 11.10 12.09 22.04
C ALA A 450 9.71 12.68 21.80
N ILE A 451 9.47 13.94 22.19
CA ILE A 451 8.19 14.64 22.00
C ILE A 451 8.40 15.90 21.17
N LEU A 452 7.68 16.02 20.08
CA LEU A 452 7.61 17.20 19.23
C LEU A 452 6.16 17.75 19.23
N PRO A 453 5.86 18.79 20.00
CA PRO A 453 4.57 19.43 19.94
C PRO A 453 4.41 20.23 18.65
N LEU A 454 3.25 20.08 18.00
CA LEU A 454 2.88 20.80 16.77
C LEU A 454 1.92 21.93 17.11
N ARG A 455 2.27 23.17 16.75
CA ARG A 455 1.48 24.36 17.05
C ARG A 455 0.57 24.70 15.89
N GLY A 456 -0.61 24.12 15.87
CA GLY A 456 -1.62 24.34 14.82
C GLY A 456 -1.50 23.40 13.63
N LYS A 457 -2.32 23.69 12.62
CA LYS A 457 -2.47 22.83 11.44
C LYS A 457 -1.24 22.89 10.53
N VAL A 458 -0.74 21.73 10.15
CA VAL A 458 0.33 21.60 9.16
C VAL A 458 -0.24 21.98 7.78
N ILE A 459 0.59 22.58 6.93
CA ILE A 459 0.18 22.95 5.57
C ILE A 459 -0.20 21.69 4.77
N ASN A 460 -1.29 21.77 4.00
CA ASN A 460 -1.74 20.69 3.13
C ASN A 460 -0.73 20.42 2.01
N SER A 461 -0.01 19.31 2.10
CA SER A 461 1.04 18.91 1.15
C SER A 461 0.50 18.39 -0.19
N GLU A 462 -0.80 18.11 -0.30
CA GLU A 462 -1.46 17.81 -1.57
C GLU A 462 -1.54 19.04 -2.48
N LYS A 463 -1.79 20.23 -1.88
CA LYS A 463 -2.01 21.49 -2.60
C LYS A 463 -0.81 22.43 -2.60
N ALA A 464 0.18 22.19 -1.75
CA ALA A 464 1.26 23.14 -1.55
C ALA A 464 2.49 22.79 -2.39
N ARG A 465 3.08 23.80 -3.00
CA ARG A 465 4.38 23.69 -3.65
C ARG A 465 5.46 23.46 -2.60
N ILE A 466 6.56 22.83 -3.01
CA ILE A 466 7.66 22.42 -2.14
C ILE A 466 8.32 23.62 -1.41
N ASP A 467 8.43 24.78 -2.06
CA ASP A 467 8.95 26.00 -1.46
C ASP A 467 8.07 26.51 -0.31
N LYS A 468 6.74 26.42 -0.45
CA LYS A 468 5.79 26.77 0.62
C LYS A 468 5.82 25.75 1.76
N LEU A 469 5.94 24.46 1.45
CA LEU A 469 6.09 23.42 2.47
C LEU A 469 7.30 23.70 3.35
N LEU A 470 8.45 23.98 2.73
CA LEU A 470 9.68 24.28 3.45
C LEU A 470 9.68 25.63 4.19
N SER A 471 8.76 26.54 3.87
CA SER A 471 8.55 27.77 4.64
C SER A 471 7.69 27.57 5.90
N ASN A 472 6.99 26.45 6.02
CA ASN A 472 6.15 26.13 7.19
C ASN A 472 7.01 25.65 8.36
N ASN A 473 6.90 26.31 9.51
CA ASN A 473 7.72 26.03 10.69
C ASN A 473 7.52 24.62 11.28
N GLU A 474 6.28 24.11 11.19
CA GLU A 474 5.96 22.76 11.70
C GLU A 474 6.62 21.70 10.82
N VAL A 475 6.52 21.85 9.49
CA VAL A 475 7.19 20.97 8.52
C VAL A 475 8.71 21.01 8.72
N GLN A 476 9.31 22.20 8.87
CA GLN A 476 10.74 22.33 9.17
C GLN A 476 11.12 21.61 10.45
N SER A 477 10.30 21.73 11.50
CA SER A 477 10.54 21.06 12.78
C SER A 477 10.49 19.53 12.66
N ILE A 478 9.54 18.99 11.90
CA ILE A 478 9.43 17.54 11.65
C ILE A 478 10.66 17.05 10.88
N ILE A 479 11.01 17.68 9.76
CA ILE A 479 12.19 17.31 8.94
C ILE A 479 13.47 17.33 9.77
N THR A 480 13.66 18.38 10.56
CA THR A 480 14.85 18.55 11.39
C THR A 480 14.90 17.51 12.53
N ALA A 481 13.76 17.19 13.14
CA ALA A 481 13.68 16.16 14.19
C ALA A 481 14.01 14.77 13.64
N LEU A 482 13.47 14.42 12.47
CA LEU A 482 13.69 13.12 11.82
C LEU A 482 15.15 12.92 11.40
N GLY A 483 15.81 13.98 10.93
CA GLY A 483 17.21 13.94 10.50
C GLY A 483 17.43 13.39 9.09
N THR A 484 16.38 12.94 8.41
CA THR A 484 16.44 12.28 7.09
C THR A 484 16.74 13.23 5.93
N GLY A 485 16.69 14.55 6.13
CA GLY A 485 16.61 15.49 5.01
C GLY A 485 15.19 15.52 4.40
N PHE A 486 15.05 16.13 3.19
CA PHE A 486 13.75 16.30 2.56
C PHE A 486 13.85 16.50 1.05
N GLY A 487 13.06 15.74 0.28
CA GLY A 487 13.02 15.80 -1.19
C GLY A 487 14.36 15.38 -1.81
N GLY A 488 14.43 15.44 -3.11
CA GLY A 488 15.54 14.89 -3.87
C GLY A 488 15.41 13.36 -3.98
N SER A 489 15.76 12.82 -5.13
CA SER A 489 16.00 11.39 -5.31
C SER A 489 17.48 11.23 -5.61
N ALA A 490 18.06 10.10 -5.26
CA ALA A 490 19.37 9.73 -5.76
C ALA A 490 19.41 9.94 -7.28
N ASP A 491 20.51 10.47 -7.78
CA ASP A 491 20.74 10.59 -9.23
C ASP A 491 20.89 9.21 -9.88
N GLU A 492 21.16 9.18 -11.19
CA GLU A 492 21.29 7.93 -11.95
C GLU A 492 22.46 7.06 -11.45
N ASP A 493 23.45 7.65 -10.80
CA ASP A 493 24.61 6.99 -10.21
C ASP A 493 24.40 6.60 -8.74
N GLY A 494 23.22 6.88 -8.19
CA GLY A 494 22.87 6.59 -6.79
C GLY A 494 23.38 7.63 -5.79
N GLU A 495 23.99 8.73 -6.24
CA GLU A 495 24.45 9.80 -5.37
C GLU A 495 23.31 10.72 -4.95
N ARG A 496 23.30 11.10 -3.67
CA ARG A 496 22.33 12.04 -3.08
C ARG A 496 23.01 13.37 -2.79
N SER A 497 22.33 14.45 -3.15
CA SER A 497 22.80 15.78 -2.77
C SER A 497 22.66 16.02 -1.26
N PRO A 498 23.57 16.81 -0.65
CA PRO A 498 23.47 17.12 0.78
C PRO A 498 22.13 17.79 1.13
N GLY A 499 21.36 17.13 1.98
CA GLY A 499 20.03 17.57 2.42
C GLY A 499 18.86 16.90 1.72
N ASP A 500 19.10 16.02 0.76
CA ASP A 500 18.08 15.15 0.17
C ASP A 500 17.64 14.08 1.19
N PHE A 501 16.45 13.53 0.96
CA PHE A 501 15.89 12.51 1.84
C PHE A 501 16.75 11.24 1.83
N ASP A 502 17.03 10.74 3.02
CA ASP A 502 17.84 9.55 3.24
C ASP A 502 17.31 8.79 4.46
N ILE A 503 16.68 7.65 4.21
CA ILE A 503 16.04 6.84 5.24
C ILE A 503 17.04 6.27 6.25
N GLU A 504 18.30 6.03 5.84
CA GLU A 504 19.33 5.50 6.72
C GLU A 504 19.74 6.49 7.85
N LYS A 505 19.43 7.79 7.65
CA LYS A 505 19.65 8.84 8.65
C LYS A 505 18.47 9.03 9.61
N LEU A 506 17.44 8.18 9.50
CA LEU A 506 16.26 8.27 10.36
C LEU A 506 16.66 8.06 11.83
N ARG A 507 16.31 9.03 12.67
CA ARG A 507 16.69 9.05 14.10
C ARG A 507 15.75 8.24 14.99
N TYR A 508 14.57 7.89 14.52
CA TYR A 508 13.53 7.21 15.28
C TYR A 508 12.85 6.14 14.42
N HIS A 509 12.94 4.89 14.81
CA HIS A 509 12.28 3.80 14.09
C HIS A 509 10.80 3.63 14.45
N LYS A 510 10.25 4.50 15.32
CA LYS A 510 8.80 4.67 15.49
C LYS A 510 8.48 6.16 15.51
N ILE A 511 7.68 6.58 14.54
CA ILE A 511 7.12 7.94 14.44
C ILE A 511 5.65 7.79 14.75
N ILE A 512 5.20 8.36 15.87
CA ILE A 512 3.86 8.14 16.40
C ILE A 512 3.10 9.45 16.34
N ILE A 513 2.03 9.48 15.55
CA ILE A 513 1.10 10.62 15.48
C ILE A 513 0.12 10.48 16.64
N MET A 514 0.06 11.48 17.49
CA MET A 514 -0.82 11.54 18.68
C MET A 514 -1.60 12.84 18.67
N THR A 515 -2.86 12.75 18.25
CA THR A 515 -3.80 13.89 18.10
C THR A 515 -5.02 13.71 18.99
N ASP A 516 -5.71 14.80 19.28
CA ASP A 516 -6.96 14.80 20.00
C ASP A 516 -8.04 13.96 19.28
N ALA A 517 -9.01 13.46 20.03
CA ALA A 517 -10.11 12.64 19.51
C ALA A 517 -11.25 13.46 18.90
N ASP A 518 -11.01 14.72 18.60
CA ASP A 518 -11.97 15.65 18.01
C ASP A 518 -11.80 15.82 16.49
N VAL A 519 -12.63 16.66 15.89
CA VAL A 519 -12.60 16.93 14.43
C VAL A 519 -11.31 17.62 13.98
N ASP A 520 -10.73 18.49 14.82
CA ASP A 520 -9.48 19.20 14.51
C ASP A 520 -8.28 18.24 14.58
N GLY A 521 -8.22 17.37 15.60
CA GLY A 521 -7.21 16.32 15.69
C GLY A 521 -7.26 15.32 14.54
N SER A 522 -8.46 14.92 14.12
CA SER A 522 -8.67 14.08 12.94
C SER A 522 -8.16 14.76 11.66
N HIS A 523 -8.37 16.08 11.53
CA HIS A 523 -7.84 16.86 10.41
C HIS A 523 -6.32 16.97 10.44
N ILE A 524 -5.71 17.24 11.60
CA ILE A 524 -4.25 17.28 11.77
C ILE A 524 -3.62 15.94 11.43
N ARG A 525 -4.21 14.83 11.91
CA ARG A 525 -3.80 13.47 11.57
C ARG A 525 -3.80 13.25 10.05
N THR A 526 -4.88 13.63 9.37
CA THR A 526 -5.00 13.50 7.91
C THR A 526 -3.95 14.34 7.18
N LEU A 527 -3.67 15.57 7.64
CA LEU A 527 -2.61 16.43 7.07
C LEU A 527 -1.22 15.81 7.23
N LEU A 528 -0.92 15.22 8.39
CA LEU A 528 0.35 14.54 8.66
C LEU A 528 0.49 13.27 7.80
N LEU A 529 -0.56 12.45 7.72
CA LEU A 529 -0.58 11.28 6.84
C LEU A 529 -0.35 11.68 5.37
N THR A 530 -1.02 12.75 4.91
CA THR A 530 -0.81 13.29 3.56
C THR A 530 0.64 13.72 3.35
N PHE A 531 1.25 14.39 4.35
CA PHE A 531 2.63 14.83 4.29
C PHE A 531 3.60 13.64 4.16
N PHE A 532 3.48 12.62 5.01
CA PHE A 532 4.33 11.43 4.96
C PHE A 532 4.11 10.66 3.65
N TYR A 533 2.85 10.43 3.25
CA TYR A 533 2.54 9.71 2.02
C TYR A 533 3.11 10.40 0.76
N ARG A 534 2.97 11.74 0.65
CA ARG A 534 3.38 12.49 -0.55
C ARG A 534 4.86 12.88 -0.57
N LYS A 535 5.51 12.99 0.58
CA LYS A 535 6.85 13.60 0.66
C LYS A 535 7.92 12.74 1.34
N MET A 536 7.53 11.71 2.07
CA MET A 536 8.40 10.80 2.82
C MET A 536 7.80 9.39 2.82
N LYS A 537 7.41 8.89 1.64
CA LYS A 537 6.69 7.61 1.51
C LYS A 537 7.50 6.44 2.06
N GLU A 538 8.81 6.48 1.94
CA GLU A 538 9.74 5.46 2.44
C GLU A 538 9.62 5.24 3.95
N ILE A 539 9.16 6.24 4.73
CA ILE A 539 8.87 6.09 6.15
C ILE A 539 7.66 5.17 6.39
N ILE A 540 6.64 5.25 5.51
CA ILE A 540 5.48 4.36 5.58
C ILE A 540 5.86 2.96 5.09
N ASP A 541 6.52 2.88 3.94
CA ASP A 541 6.91 1.62 3.31
C ASP A 541 7.88 0.81 4.20
N GLY A 542 8.77 1.52 4.95
CA GLY A 542 9.65 0.93 5.97
C GLY A 542 8.96 0.57 7.29
N GLY A 543 7.66 0.86 7.44
CA GLY A 543 6.89 0.50 8.62
C GLY A 543 7.18 1.34 9.86
N TYR A 544 7.72 2.57 9.71
CA TYR A 544 8.12 3.43 10.82
C TYR A 544 7.02 4.37 11.31
N LEU A 545 5.88 4.49 10.60
CA LEU A 545 4.80 5.42 10.95
C LEU A 545 3.66 4.71 11.68
N TYR A 546 3.22 5.31 12.81
CA TYR A 546 2.17 4.77 13.68
C TYR A 546 1.17 5.84 14.09
N LEU A 547 -0.05 5.43 14.41
CA LEU A 547 -1.07 6.24 15.08
C LEU A 547 -1.22 5.75 16.52
N ALA A 548 -1.18 6.67 17.47
CA ALA A 548 -1.56 6.37 18.85
C ALA A 548 -3.09 6.29 18.96
N LEU A 549 -3.59 5.34 19.72
CA LEU A 549 -5.00 5.15 20.00
C LEU A 549 -5.24 5.42 21.50
N PRO A 550 -5.48 6.67 21.94
CA PRO A 550 -5.83 6.98 23.30
C PRO A 550 -7.25 6.49 23.61
N PRO A 551 -7.57 6.19 24.89
CA PRO A 551 -8.93 5.84 25.28
C PRO A 551 -9.87 7.04 25.16
N LEU A 552 -11.12 6.77 24.81
CA LEU A 552 -12.18 7.80 24.72
C LEU A 552 -12.87 8.05 26.05
N PHE A 553 -12.88 7.05 26.94
CA PHE A 553 -13.62 7.13 28.21
C PHE A 553 -12.77 6.65 29.38
N ARG A 554 -12.98 7.31 30.54
CA ARG A 554 -12.55 6.82 31.84
C ARG A 554 -13.78 6.45 32.64
N VAL A 555 -13.85 5.22 33.11
CA VAL A 555 -14.89 4.70 34.02
C VAL A 555 -14.25 4.50 35.39
N SER A 556 -14.82 5.12 36.43
CA SER A 556 -14.25 5.09 37.78
C SER A 556 -15.27 4.65 38.81
N GLN A 557 -14.85 3.88 39.81
CA GLN A 557 -15.64 3.50 40.96
C GLN A 557 -14.78 3.46 42.21
N GLY A 558 -14.96 4.47 43.06
CA GLY A 558 -14.08 4.69 44.22
C GLY A 558 -12.67 5.04 43.83
N LYS A 559 -11.69 4.15 44.13
CA LYS A 559 -10.28 4.32 43.74
C LYS A 559 -9.87 3.56 42.51
N LYS A 560 -10.78 2.77 41.93
CA LYS A 560 -10.50 1.99 40.71
C LYS A 560 -10.81 2.81 39.48
N GLU A 561 -9.90 2.86 38.53
CA GLU A 561 -10.07 3.52 37.24
C GLU A 561 -9.86 2.52 36.13
N TYR A 562 -10.66 2.58 35.09
CA TYR A 562 -10.59 1.79 33.90
C TYR A 562 -10.75 2.67 32.67
N TYR A 563 -10.17 2.26 31.55
CA TYR A 563 -10.20 3.03 30.31
C TYR A 563 -10.89 2.21 29.23
N ALA A 564 -11.80 2.84 28.48
CA ALA A 564 -12.49 2.24 27.36
C ALA A 564 -12.18 3.01 26.07
N TYR A 565 -11.99 2.27 24.99
CA TYR A 565 -11.58 2.81 23.69
C TYR A 565 -12.77 3.04 22.76
N ASP A 566 -13.91 2.41 23.04
CA ASP A 566 -15.16 2.63 22.32
C ASP A 566 -16.37 2.60 23.28
N GLU A 567 -17.56 2.85 22.70
CA GLU A 567 -18.81 2.89 23.48
C GLU A 567 -19.23 1.51 23.99
N ASN A 568 -18.95 0.44 23.23
CA ASN A 568 -19.30 -0.92 23.64
C ASN A 568 -18.48 -1.35 24.87
N GLU A 569 -17.16 -1.09 24.84
CA GLU A 569 -16.29 -1.36 25.99
C GLU A 569 -16.72 -0.54 27.21
N ARG A 570 -17.05 0.75 27.01
CA ARG A 570 -17.60 1.60 28.08
C ARG A 570 -18.82 0.98 28.74
N ASP A 571 -19.80 0.57 27.93
CA ASP A 571 -21.06 0.05 28.42
C ASP A 571 -20.88 -1.29 29.16
N LEU A 572 -20.06 -2.18 28.61
CA LEU A 572 -19.70 -3.44 29.26
C LEU A 572 -18.96 -3.21 30.60
N MET A 573 -18.07 -2.23 30.66
CA MET A 573 -17.34 -1.89 31.88
C MET A 573 -18.30 -1.29 32.93
N MET A 574 -19.20 -0.40 32.53
CA MET A 574 -20.18 0.18 33.41
C MET A 574 -21.10 -0.88 34.02
N GLU A 575 -21.66 -1.76 33.19
CA GLU A 575 -22.50 -2.87 33.66
C GLU A 575 -21.76 -3.81 34.64
N ARG A 576 -20.51 -4.11 34.37
CA ARG A 576 -19.67 -4.96 35.22
C ARG A 576 -19.45 -4.31 36.59
N MET A 577 -19.10 -3.02 36.61
CA MET A 577 -18.82 -2.29 37.84
C MET A 577 -20.08 -2.08 38.69
N GLU A 578 -21.23 -1.83 38.08
CA GLU A 578 -22.51 -1.73 38.78
C GLU A 578 -22.94 -3.06 39.44
N LYS A 579 -22.62 -4.20 38.78
CA LYS A 579 -22.88 -5.53 39.34
C LYS A 579 -21.91 -5.88 40.49
N GLU A 580 -20.63 -5.47 40.39
CA GLU A 580 -19.63 -5.77 41.43
C GLU A 580 -19.82 -4.96 42.72
N ASN A 581 -20.26 -3.71 42.64
CA ASN A 581 -20.39 -2.88 43.84
C ASN A 581 -21.59 -1.90 43.74
N LYS A 582 -22.76 -2.37 44.12
CA LYS A 582 -24.04 -1.61 44.07
C LYS A 582 -24.07 -0.37 44.94
N ASN A 583 -23.16 -0.22 45.91
CA ASN A 583 -23.17 0.89 46.86
C ASN A 583 -22.28 2.07 46.46
N THR A 584 -21.51 1.96 45.39
CA THR A 584 -20.60 3.02 44.96
C THR A 584 -20.99 3.49 43.56
N LYS A 585 -21.25 4.78 43.42
CA LYS A 585 -21.62 5.38 42.13
C LYS A 585 -20.48 5.23 41.13
N VAL A 586 -20.78 4.77 39.92
CA VAL A 586 -19.86 4.73 38.79
C VAL A 586 -19.74 6.12 38.20
N GLY A 587 -18.53 6.64 38.11
CA GLY A 587 -18.21 7.91 37.47
C GLY A 587 -17.78 7.63 36.02
N LEU A 588 -18.31 8.41 35.10
CA LEU A 588 -17.93 8.39 33.67
C LEU A 588 -17.37 9.74 33.28
N GLN A 589 -16.20 9.72 32.62
CA GLN A 589 -15.59 10.89 31.96
C GLN A 589 -15.32 10.55 30.53
N ARG A 590 -15.76 11.37 29.58
CA ARG A 590 -15.36 11.31 28.19
C ARG A 590 -14.19 12.28 27.99
N TYR A 591 -13.09 11.80 27.40
CA TYR A 591 -11.98 12.63 26.99
C TYR A 591 -12.26 13.24 25.62
N LYS A 592 -12.20 14.57 25.52
CA LYS A 592 -12.31 15.31 24.26
C LYS A 592 -10.95 15.58 23.65
N GLY A 593 -9.91 15.67 24.48
CA GLY A 593 -8.55 15.88 24.03
C GLY A 593 -7.51 15.34 25.00
N LEU A 594 -6.31 15.11 24.50
CA LEU A 594 -5.16 14.60 25.24
C LEU A 594 -4.70 15.55 26.37
N GLY A 595 -5.01 16.84 26.23
CA GLY A 595 -4.74 17.85 27.24
C GLY A 595 -5.55 17.70 28.53
N GLU A 596 -6.62 16.89 28.51
CA GLU A 596 -7.44 16.56 29.70
C GLU A 596 -6.83 15.44 30.54
N MET A 597 -5.86 14.70 29.98
CA MET A 597 -5.14 13.63 30.67
C MET A 597 -3.95 14.21 31.46
N ASN A 598 -3.80 13.78 32.71
CA ASN A 598 -2.57 14.04 33.44
C ASN A 598 -1.42 13.17 32.90
N PRO A 599 -0.14 13.50 33.19
CA PRO A 599 1.03 12.77 32.66
C PRO A 599 1.02 11.27 32.95
N GLY A 600 0.54 10.84 34.13
CA GLY A 600 0.44 9.42 34.49
C GLY A 600 -0.59 8.68 33.67
N GLN A 601 -1.80 9.26 33.49
CA GLN A 601 -2.86 8.70 32.67
C GLN A 601 -2.42 8.56 31.21
N LEU A 602 -1.77 9.59 30.66
CA LEU A 602 -1.27 9.56 29.29
C LEU A 602 -0.16 8.50 29.10
N TRP A 603 0.69 8.34 30.11
CA TRP A 603 1.69 7.26 30.10
C TRP A 603 1.01 5.89 30.08
N GLU A 604 0.20 5.57 31.09
CA GLU A 604 -0.41 4.24 31.28
C GLU A 604 -1.26 3.78 30.09
N THR A 605 -1.93 4.71 29.39
CA THR A 605 -2.90 4.38 28.35
C THR A 605 -2.36 4.47 26.94
N THR A 606 -1.37 5.36 26.71
CA THR A 606 -1.03 5.77 25.33
C THR A 606 0.48 5.73 25.04
N MET A 607 1.35 5.83 26.07
CA MET A 607 2.77 5.97 25.84
C MET A 607 3.60 4.79 26.34
N ASP A 608 3.14 4.04 27.34
CA ASP A 608 3.84 2.87 27.86
C ASP A 608 3.92 1.76 26.81
N PRO A 609 5.12 1.35 26.38
CA PRO A 609 5.30 0.29 25.37
C PRO A 609 4.61 -1.03 25.70
N GLU A 610 4.36 -1.34 26.99
CA GLU A 610 3.76 -2.59 27.43
C GLU A 610 2.24 -2.58 27.35
N THR A 611 1.60 -1.42 27.48
CA THR A 611 0.13 -1.31 27.63
C THR A 611 -0.56 -0.56 26.50
N ARG A 612 0.15 0.32 25.80
CA ARG A 612 -0.39 1.16 24.73
C ARG A 612 -0.85 0.37 23.51
N THR A 613 -1.81 0.91 22.80
CA THR A 613 -2.23 0.42 21.49
C THR A 613 -1.75 1.37 20.39
N LEU A 614 -1.00 0.84 19.42
CA LEU A 614 -0.54 1.56 18.24
C LEU A 614 -1.08 0.90 16.98
N LEU A 615 -1.57 1.71 16.04
CA LEU A 615 -1.93 1.27 14.70
C LEU A 615 -0.78 1.62 13.74
N GLN A 616 -0.14 0.62 13.14
CA GLN A 616 0.86 0.84 12.11
C GLN A 616 0.20 1.33 10.83
N VAL A 617 0.74 2.38 10.22
CA VAL A 617 0.25 2.90 8.95
C VAL A 617 0.86 2.09 7.81
N THR A 618 0.00 1.45 7.01
CA THR A 618 0.39 0.67 5.84
C THR A 618 -0.36 1.13 4.60
N VAL A 619 0.20 0.92 3.43
CA VAL A 619 -0.47 1.15 2.14
C VAL A 619 -0.74 -0.21 1.50
N GLU A 620 -2.00 -0.60 1.42
CA GLU A 620 -2.42 -1.88 0.81
C GLU A 620 -2.56 -1.74 -0.71
N SER A 621 -3.16 -0.63 -1.15
CA SER A 621 -3.28 -0.25 -2.56
C SER A 621 -2.73 1.15 -2.78
N ALA A 622 -1.72 1.28 -3.64
CA ALA A 622 -1.14 2.59 -3.96
C ALA A 622 -2.12 3.46 -4.76
N ALA A 623 -2.97 2.84 -5.60
CA ALA A 623 -3.99 3.54 -6.37
C ALA A 623 -5.08 4.11 -5.47
N GLU A 624 -5.62 3.28 -4.56
CA GLU A 624 -6.65 3.68 -3.60
C GLU A 624 -6.15 4.77 -2.65
N ALA A 625 -4.92 4.61 -2.13
CA ALA A 625 -4.32 5.63 -1.27
C ALA A 625 -4.15 6.96 -2.02
N ALA A 626 -3.68 6.93 -3.27
CA ALA A 626 -3.53 8.14 -4.09
C ALA A 626 -4.87 8.81 -4.35
N GLU A 627 -5.91 8.04 -4.69
CA GLU A 627 -7.27 8.53 -4.89
C GLU A 627 -7.87 9.11 -3.61
N THR A 628 -7.73 8.41 -2.49
CA THR A 628 -8.26 8.84 -1.19
C THR A 628 -7.65 10.18 -0.77
N PHE A 629 -6.31 10.33 -0.84
CA PHE A 629 -5.66 11.60 -0.54
C PHE A 629 -6.08 12.70 -1.53
N GLN A 630 -6.24 12.38 -2.80
CA GLN A 630 -6.73 13.32 -3.80
C GLN A 630 -8.15 13.80 -3.50
N ASN A 631 -9.07 12.89 -3.19
CA ASN A 631 -10.47 13.22 -2.87
C ASN A 631 -10.58 14.03 -1.59
N LEU A 632 -9.90 13.63 -0.52
CA LEU A 632 -9.99 14.29 0.78
C LEU A 632 -9.22 15.61 0.83
N MET A 633 -8.02 15.66 0.25
CA MET A 633 -7.06 16.74 0.44
C MET A 633 -6.82 17.56 -0.83
N GLY A 634 -7.28 17.11 -1.99
CA GLY A 634 -7.17 17.76 -3.29
C GLY A 634 -8.01 19.05 -3.39
N SER A 635 -7.93 19.72 -4.54
CA SER A 635 -8.63 21.01 -4.79
C SER A 635 -10.08 20.85 -5.18
N ASP A 636 -10.51 19.65 -5.61
CA ASP A 636 -11.88 19.38 -6.03
C ASP A 636 -12.79 19.24 -4.80
N VAL A 637 -13.78 20.13 -4.71
CA VAL A 637 -14.73 20.15 -3.59
C VAL A 637 -15.84 19.14 -3.80
N GLU A 638 -16.27 18.94 -5.04
CA GLU A 638 -17.38 18.02 -5.36
C GLU A 638 -16.95 16.56 -5.18
N ALA A 639 -15.74 16.21 -5.63
CA ALA A 639 -15.16 14.88 -5.38
C ALA A 639 -15.09 14.55 -3.88
N ARG A 640 -14.66 15.52 -3.06
CA ARG A 640 -14.62 15.37 -1.60
C ARG A 640 -16.01 15.19 -1.01
N ARG A 641 -16.98 15.98 -1.45
CA ARG A 641 -18.37 15.89 -1.00
C ARG A 641 -18.96 14.52 -1.31
N THR A 642 -18.82 14.07 -2.55
CA THR A 642 -19.27 12.73 -2.99
C THR A 642 -18.63 11.62 -2.18
N PHE A 643 -17.31 11.71 -1.92
CA PHE A 643 -16.60 10.76 -1.07
C PHE A 643 -17.17 10.71 0.35
N ILE A 644 -17.41 11.88 0.96
CA ILE A 644 -17.98 11.98 2.32
C ILE A 644 -19.40 11.40 2.35
N GLU A 645 -20.26 11.75 1.40
CA GLU A 645 -21.64 11.26 1.32
C GLU A 645 -21.68 9.74 1.15
N LYS A 646 -20.84 9.19 0.27
CA LYS A 646 -20.74 7.73 0.04
C LYS A 646 -20.30 6.97 1.28
N ASN A 647 -19.39 7.55 2.06
CA ASN A 647 -18.78 6.90 3.23
C ASN A 647 -19.43 7.30 4.56
N ALA A 648 -20.43 8.18 4.56
CA ALA A 648 -21.10 8.68 5.79
C ALA A 648 -21.66 7.55 6.67
N LYS A 649 -22.12 6.46 6.07
CA LYS A 649 -22.63 5.28 6.77
C LYS A 649 -21.61 4.55 7.66
N PHE A 650 -20.31 4.75 7.39
CA PHE A 650 -19.22 4.13 8.16
C PHE A 650 -18.68 5.05 9.27
N VAL A 651 -19.19 6.27 9.37
CA VAL A 651 -18.75 7.20 10.40
C VAL A 651 -19.32 6.77 11.74
N VAL A 652 -18.43 6.45 12.67
CA VAL A 652 -18.74 6.11 14.06
C VAL A 652 -18.22 7.26 14.93
N ASN A 653 -18.96 7.65 15.97
CA ASN A 653 -18.59 8.72 16.90
C ASN A 653 -18.59 10.15 16.28
N LEU A 654 -19.73 10.55 15.71
CA LEU A 654 -19.96 11.96 15.41
C LEU A 654 -20.03 12.75 16.72
N ASP A 655 -19.17 13.75 16.87
CA ASP A 655 -19.29 14.75 17.95
C ASP A 655 -20.37 15.77 17.53
N VAL A 656 -21.64 15.47 17.87
CA VAL A 656 -22.81 16.32 17.56
C VAL A 656 -23.16 17.12 18.79
#